data_a621ebbed5462777dc2b141f95897e3c
#
_entry.id   a621ebbed5462777dc2b141f95897e3c
#
_cell.length_a   1.000
_cell.length_b   1.000
_cell.length_c   1.000
_cell.angle_alpha   90.00
_cell.angle_beta   90.00
_cell.angle_gamma   90.00
#
_symmetry.space_group_name_H-M   'P 1'
#
loop_
_entity.id
_entity.type
_entity.pdbx_description
1 polymer ?
#
loop_
_entity_poly.entity_id
_entity_poly.type
_entity_poly.pdbx_seq_one_letter_code
_entity_poly.pdbx_strand_id
1 'polypeptide(L)'
;MSSPSAAPDTEPTDPALAAEQRHLADARAALARMRDRAAAMDAAAAGDWVSAQYLESTFALRRKALADDPTVPLFFGRLDYADGDYAGESFHVGRRHVSDDEGEPMVVDWRAPVSLPFYRASAGEPMGVALRRRYGFLHGALTGFEDESLVAGTGQRDYSAILEAEIERPRVGPMRDIVATIQPEQDVIVRADLSRSVCVQGAPGTGKTAVGLHRAAYLLYAHRDQLRRQGVLVVGPNASFLRYIGDVLPALGEIDARQTTLAGLVVGTLTSLHPKAALRREDPADVATLKGDERMATVLANAVWSGLVPPAEGLVVPRGASRWRVPAWQAEEIVASLRARGVRYGAARAMLPQRLAHAVLVKMEEAGDSPDDRVQDAVARSRPVRAYADTLWPAVDPARLVLRLLSDADFLATAADGVLTPEEQALLLWPRPGRAPGSAPWSLADAVLVDEAADLVAREPSLGHVVVDEAQDNSPMMLRAVGRRASTGSVTVLGDLAQATTPWGVRSWAAALAHLGKPEAVVDQLTRGFRVPGEVIEFAARLLPLIAPDLEPPVSVRRTRGELVVTRVPALVPALVGVLDEVLARVGSVGVIVPDALVGPVVDALEVPHAVVGSSPDVESATVEFDSRLDVVPASLAKGLEFDHVVLLEPADLVAAEPDELTGLRRLYVCLTRAVTSLTVLHAQPLPDALGPVPAA
;
A
#
# COMPACT_ATOMS: atom_id res chain seq x y z
N MET A 1 10.18 1.89 -71.30
CA MET A 1 11.33 1.22 -70.65
C MET A 1 11.36 1.81 -69.20
N SER A 2 10.72 1.14 -68.29
CA SER A 2 10.65 1.53 -66.88
C SER A 2 11.74 0.77 -66.14
N SER A 3 12.60 1.51 -65.46
CA SER A 3 13.65 0.96 -64.60
C SER A 3 13.02 0.36 -63.33
N PRO A 4 13.52 -0.75 -62.79
CA PRO A 4 13.03 -1.33 -61.57
C PRO A 4 13.49 -0.49 -60.35
N SER A 5 12.54 -0.22 -59.44
CA SER A 5 12.77 0.35 -58.14
C SER A 5 13.72 -0.54 -57.34
N ALA A 6 14.80 0.03 -56.84
CA ALA A 6 15.71 -0.63 -55.93
C ALA A 6 14.96 -0.92 -54.58
N ALA A 7 15.06 -2.15 -54.11
CA ALA A 7 14.66 -2.53 -52.78
C ALA A 7 15.52 -1.76 -51.74
N PRO A 8 14.99 -1.44 -50.56
CA PRO A 8 15.79 -0.80 -49.53
C PRO A 8 16.90 -1.76 -49.07
N ASP A 9 18.14 -1.28 -49.09
CA ASP A 9 19.30 -1.95 -48.53
C ASP A 9 19.01 -2.29 -47.06
N THR A 10 18.86 -3.55 -46.74
CA THR A 10 18.87 -4.06 -45.37
C THR A 10 20.31 -3.93 -44.88
N GLU A 11 20.57 -2.98 -43.99
CA GLU A 11 21.83 -2.94 -43.26
C GLU A 11 22.12 -4.32 -42.65
N PRO A 12 23.38 -4.78 -42.64
CA PRO A 12 23.72 -6.08 -42.08
C PRO A 12 23.40 -6.07 -40.58
N THR A 13 22.41 -6.85 -40.17
CA THR A 13 22.04 -7.04 -38.76
C THR A 13 23.27 -7.50 -37.98
N ASP A 14 23.64 -6.82 -36.91
CA ASP A 14 24.72 -7.21 -36.00
C ASP A 14 24.57 -8.71 -35.61
N PRO A 15 25.58 -9.57 -35.91
CA PRO A 15 25.50 -10.99 -35.59
C PRO A 15 25.20 -11.28 -34.10
N ALA A 16 25.65 -10.41 -33.20
CA ALA A 16 25.37 -10.50 -31.76
C ALA A 16 23.90 -10.21 -31.47
N LEU A 17 23.32 -9.16 -32.09
CA LEU A 17 21.90 -8.85 -31.96
C LEU A 17 21.03 -9.98 -32.52
N ALA A 18 21.41 -10.55 -33.66
CA ALA A 18 20.69 -11.68 -34.25
C ALA A 18 20.73 -12.95 -33.37
N ALA A 19 21.81 -13.16 -32.62
CA ALA A 19 21.92 -14.25 -31.65
C ALA A 19 20.95 -14.03 -30.45
N GLU A 20 20.89 -12.83 -29.93
CA GLU A 20 19.99 -12.48 -28.82
C GLU A 20 18.50 -12.53 -29.24
N GLN A 21 18.18 -12.13 -30.47
CA GLN A 21 16.83 -12.26 -31.03
C GLN A 21 16.40 -13.73 -31.17
N ARG A 22 17.32 -14.61 -31.56
CA ARG A 22 17.06 -16.07 -31.56
C ARG A 22 16.84 -16.60 -30.17
N HIS A 23 17.68 -16.23 -29.21
CA HIS A 23 17.51 -16.63 -27.82
C HIS A 23 16.14 -16.18 -27.25
N LEU A 24 15.68 -14.97 -27.60
CA LEU A 24 14.35 -14.48 -27.21
C LEU A 24 13.24 -15.37 -27.81
N ALA A 25 13.34 -15.74 -29.08
CA ALA A 25 12.36 -16.62 -29.72
C ALA A 25 12.33 -18.01 -29.10
N ASP A 26 13.50 -18.59 -28.81
CA ASP A 26 13.64 -19.90 -28.16
C ASP A 26 13.11 -19.88 -26.72
N ALA A 27 13.39 -18.82 -25.96
CA ALA A 27 12.88 -18.65 -24.61
C ALA A 27 11.34 -18.49 -24.57
N ARG A 28 10.74 -17.76 -25.55
CA ARG A 28 9.27 -17.68 -25.67
C ARG A 28 8.66 -19.03 -26.03
N ALA A 29 9.29 -19.80 -26.91
CA ALA A 29 8.85 -21.15 -27.24
C ALA A 29 8.94 -22.08 -26.01
N ALA A 30 9.99 -21.97 -25.20
CA ALA A 30 10.13 -22.73 -23.95
C ALA A 30 9.05 -22.33 -22.93
N LEU A 31 8.76 -21.04 -22.78
CA LEU A 31 7.67 -20.55 -21.91
C LEU A 31 6.30 -21.12 -22.34
N ALA A 32 6.03 -21.16 -23.65
CA ALA A 32 4.81 -21.76 -24.18
C ALA A 32 4.71 -23.26 -23.81
N ARG A 33 5.82 -24.02 -23.96
CA ARG A 33 5.87 -25.44 -23.55
C ARG A 33 5.67 -25.60 -22.03
N MET A 34 6.26 -24.74 -21.20
CA MET A 34 6.03 -24.75 -19.75
C MET A 34 4.56 -24.52 -19.40
N ARG A 35 3.91 -23.56 -20.07
CA ARG A 35 2.47 -23.29 -19.93
C ARG A 35 1.61 -24.49 -20.33
N ASP A 36 1.92 -25.11 -21.47
CA ASP A 36 1.17 -26.24 -22.00
C ASP A 36 1.35 -27.47 -21.08
N ARG A 37 2.54 -27.72 -20.53
CA ARG A 37 2.77 -28.72 -19.47
C ARG A 37 1.94 -28.43 -18.23
N ALA A 38 1.90 -27.18 -17.78
CA ALA A 38 1.07 -26.80 -16.63
C ALA A 38 -0.43 -26.94 -16.92
N ALA A 39 -0.87 -26.76 -18.18
CA ALA A 39 -2.25 -26.97 -18.60
C ALA A 39 -2.63 -28.45 -18.70
N ALA A 40 -1.68 -29.32 -19.00
CA ALA A 40 -1.87 -30.77 -19.07
C ALA A 40 -1.91 -31.45 -17.68
N MET A 41 -1.56 -30.74 -16.61
CA MET A 41 -1.67 -31.26 -15.24
C MET A 41 -3.16 -31.38 -14.85
N ASP A 42 -3.60 -32.60 -14.57
CA ASP A 42 -4.99 -32.92 -14.27
C ASP A 42 -5.25 -32.85 -12.75
N ALA A 43 -6.22 -32.03 -12.37
CA ALA A 43 -6.70 -31.97 -10.98
C ALA A 43 -7.50 -33.22 -10.58
N ALA A 44 -7.93 -34.05 -11.55
CA ALA A 44 -8.67 -35.30 -11.29
C ALA A 44 -7.83 -36.37 -10.58
N ALA A 45 -6.51 -36.20 -10.47
CA ALA A 45 -5.63 -37.07 -9.65
C ALA A 45 -5.76 -36.83 -8.14
N ALA A 46 -6.55 -35.86 -7.69
CA ALA A 46 -6.79 -35.57 -6.28
C ALA A 46 -7.74 -36.63 -5.66
N GLY A 47 -7.40 -37.10 -4.45
CA GLY A 47 -8.16 -38.13 -3.75
C GLY A 47 -9.51 -37.68 -3.18
N ASP A 48 -9.82 -36.39 -3.15
CA ASP A 48 -11.06 -35.81 -2.65
C ASP A 48 -11.43 -34.49 -3.37
N TRP A 49 -12.70 -34.06 -3.28
CA TRP A 49 -13.25 -32.90 -3.96
C TRP A 49 -12.58 -31.56 -3.53
N VAL A 50 -12.25 -31.41 -2.25
CA VAL A 50 -11.63 -30.17 -1.73
C VAL A 50 -10.22 -30.04 -2.26
N SER A 51 -9.44 -31.12 -2.27
CA SER A 51 -8.11 -31.18 -2.85
C SER A 51 -8.14 -30.94 -4.37
N ALA A 52 -9.14 -31.47 -5.09
CA ALA A 52 -9.32 -31.24 -6.52
C ALA A 52 -9.58 -29.76 -6.82
N GLN A 53 -10.48 -29.11 -6.10
CA GLN A 53 -10.79 -27.69 -6.26
C GLN A 53 -9.59 -26.79 -5.94
N TYR A 54 -8.82 -27.13 -4.90
CA TYR A 54 -7.59 -26.43 -4.54
C TYR A 54 -6.53 -26.56 -5.64
N LEU A 55 -6.32 -27.79 -6.18
CA LEU A 55 -5.37 -28.03 -7.28
C LEU A 55 -5.80 -27.32 -8.56
N GLU A 56 -7.08 -27.34 -8.90
CA GLU A 56 -7.62 -26.64 -10.07
C GLU A 56 -7.36 -25.13 -9.99
N SER A 57 -7.64 -24.52 -8.84
CA SER A 57 -7.34 -23.11 -8.61
C SER A 57 -5.84 -22.83 -8.71
N THR A 58 -4.99 -23.69 -8.14
CA THR A 58 -3.54 -23.56 -8.20
C THR A 58 -3.02 -23.68 -9.63
N PHE A 59 -3.54 -24.62 -10.43
CA PHE A 59 -3.16 -24.76 -11.85
C PHE A 59 -3.67 -23.59 -12.70
N ALA A 60 -4.87 -23.08 -12.44
CA ALA A 60 -5.38 -21.88 -13.09
C ALA A 60 -4.47 -20.66 -12.85
N LEU A 61 -4.04 -20.45 -11.60
CA LEU A 61 -3.10 -19.42 -11.20
C LEU A 61 -1.73 -19.60 -11.87
N ARG A 62 -1.22 -20.83 -11.91
CA ARG A 62 0.06 -21.14 -12.57
C ARG A 62 -0.01 -20.88 -14.09
N ARG A 63 -1.11 -21.24 -14.75
CA ARG A 63 -1.35 -20.94 -16.17
C ARG A 63 -1.37 -19.43 -16.43
N LYS A 64 -2.05 -18.67 -15.56
CA LYS A 64 -2.06 -17.19 -15.63
C LYS A 64 -0.66 -16.62 -15.45
N ALA A 65 0.11 -17.11 -14.49
CA ALA A 65 1.49 -16.68 -14.25
C ALA A 65 2.45 -17.02 -15.42
N LEU A 66 2.15 -18.06 -16.23
CA LEU A 66 2.91 -18.46 -17.40
C LEU A 66 2.37 -17.87 -18.73
N ALA A 67 1.32 -17.04 -18.68
CA ALA A 67 0.82 -16.36 -19.87
C ALA A 67 1.89 -15.43 -20.44
N ASP A 68 2.17 -15.53 -21.74
CA ASP A 68 3.10 -14.64 -22.43
C ASP A 68 2.33 -13.44 -23.01
N ASP A 69 2.93 -12.27 -22.87
CA ASP A 69 2.54 -11.06 -23.60
C ASP A 69 3.67 -10.70 -24.57
N PRO A 70 3.46 -10.87 -25.87
CA PRO A 70 4.50 -10.58 -26.87
C PRO A 70 4.98 -9.13 -26.86
N THR A 71 4.20 -8.19 -26.33
CA THR A 71 4.54 -6.76 -26.26
C THR A 71 5.46 -6.43 -25.08
N VAL A 72 5.58 -7.35 -24.10
CA VAL A 72 6.42 -7.19 -22.92
C VAL A 72 7.73 -7.95 -23.07
N PRO A 73 8.90 -7.36 -22.75
CA PRO A 73 10.18 -8.05 -22.76
C PRO A 73 10.19 -9.25 -21.80
N LEU A 74 10.60 -10.42 -22.27
CA LEU A 74 10.74 -11.62 -21.45
C LEU A 74 11.96 -11.53 -20.52
N PHE A 75 13.07 -10.96 -21.02
CA PHE A 75 14.26 -10.61 -20.26
C PHE A 75 14.69 -9.18 -20.61
N PHE A 76 15.52 -8.56 -19.77
CA PHE A 76 15.94 -7.16 -19.90
C PHE A 76 17.45 -6.98 -19.71
N GLY A 77 18.15 -8.04 -19.28
CA GLY A 77 19.58 -8.02 -19.08
C GLY A 77 20.23 -9.38 -19.21
N ARG A 78 21.59 -9.37 -19.31
CA ARG A 78 22.44 -10.56 -19.23
C ARG A 78 23.67 -10.27 -18.38
N LEU A 79 24.09 -11.26 -17.64
CA LEU A 79 25.32 -11.27 -16.83
C LEU A 79 26.25 -12.36 -17.35
N ASP A 80 27.49 -12.00 -17.67
CA ASP A 80 28.54 -12.95 -18.02
C ASP A 80 29.54 -12.99 -16.85
N TYR A 81 29.65 -14.15 -16.21
CA TYR A 81 30.48 -14.34 -15.03
C TYR A 81 31.90 -14.77 -15.41
N ALA A 82 32.91 -14.13 -14.78
CA ALA A 82 34.31 -14.48 -14.95
C ALA A 82 34.91 -15.16 -13.72
N ASP A 83 34.27 -15.05 -12.55
CA ASP A 83 34.79 -15.55 -11.28
C ASP A 83 33.66 -16.05 -10.37
N GLY A 84 34.00 -16.81 -9.33
CA GLY A 84 33.09 -17.38 -8.36
C GLY A 84 32.41 -18.67 -8.84
N ASP A 85 31.28 -19.01 -8.20
CA ASP A 85 30.57 -20.28 -8.42
C ASP A 85 29.99 -20.41 -9.83
N TYR A 86 29.84 -19.30 -10.55
CA TYR A 86 29.27 -19.24 -11.91
C TYR A 86 30.31 -18.87 -12.99
N ALA A 87 31.61 -19.00 -12.70
CA ALA A 87 32.66 -18.61 -13.63
C ALA A 87 32.51 -19.29 -14.99
N GLY A 88 32.47 -18.51 -16.08
CA GLY A 88 32.29 -18.98 -17.45
C GLY A 88 30.83 -19.15 -17.89
N GLU A 89 29.86 -18.91 -17.02
CA GLU A 89 28.43 -18.97 -17.33
C GLU A 89 27.85 -17.60 -17.67
N SER A 90 26.74 -17.62 -18.44
CA SER A 90 25.99 -16.44 -18.83
C SER A 90 24.50 -16.64 -18.52
N PHE A 91 23.89 -15.65 -17.86
CA PHE A 91 22.49 -15.71 -17.46
C PHE A 91 21.69 -14.52 -18.01
N HIS A 92 20.61 -14.79 -18.75
CA HIS A 92 19.62 -13.78 -19.12
C HIS A 92 18.70 -13.50 -17.93
N VAL A 93 18.62 -12.26 -17.51
CA VAL A 93 17.81 -11.82 -16.34
C VAL A 93 16.48 -11.28 -16.84
N GLY A 94 15.39 -11.83 -16.33
CA GLY A 94 14.04 -11.46 -16.72
C GLY A 94 13.04 -11.43 -15.56
N ARG A 95 11.76 -11.18 -15.90
CA ARG A 95 10.68 -11.04 -14.92
C ARG A 95 10.26 -12.36 -14.27
N ARG A 96 10.57 -13.47 -14.92
CA ARG A 96 10.23 -14.83 -14.47
C ARG A 96 11.26 -15.83 -14.93
N HIS A 97 11.32 -16.96 -14.24
CA HIS A 97 12.17 -18.07 -14.65
C HIS A 97 11.56 -18.81 -15.85
N VAL A 98 12.39 -19.07 -16.87
CA VAL A 98 12.05 -19.92 -18.02
C VAL A 98 13.15 -20.96 -18.19
N SER A 99 12.79 -22.23 -18.28
CA SER A 99 13.70 -23.33 -18.56
C SER A 99 13.32 -24.06 -19.85
N ASP A 100 14.31 -24.66 -20.51
CA ASP A 100 14.07 -25.56 -21.62
C ASP A 100 13.50 -26.92 -21.17
N ASP A 101 13.48 -27.89 -22.06
CA ASP A 101 12.93 -29.23 -21.79
C ASP A 101 13.89 -30.10 -20.96
N GLU A 102 15.17 -29.77 -20.96
CA GLU A 102 16.24 -30.37 -20.18
C GLU A 102 16.33 -29.79 -18.75
N GLY A 103 15.65 -28.66 -18.50
CA GLY A 103 15.63 -27.94 -17.23
C GLY A 103 16.69 -26.85 -17.10
N GLU A 104 17.45 -26.59 -18.18
CA GLU A 104 18.45 -25.54 -18.20
C GLU A 104 17.78 -24.15 -18.23
N PRO A 105 18.30 -23.15 -17.47
CA PRO A 105 17.70 -21.83 -17.38
C PRO A 105 17.94 -21.01 -18.65
N MET A 106 16.91 -20.76 -19.42
CA MET A 106 16.93 -19.82 -20.55
C MET A 106 16.76 -18.37 -20.10
N VAL A 107 15.95 -18.14 -19.05
CA VAL A 107 15.80 -16.84 -18.40
C VAL A 107 15.76 -17.08 -16.89
N VAL A 108 16.56 -16.35 -16.15
CA VAL A 108 16.60 -16.39 -14.67
C VAL A 108 15.73 -15.27 -14.13
N ASP A 109 14.96 -15.58 -13.08
CA ASP A 109 14.13 -14.59 -12.40
C ASP A 109 15.01 -13.52 -11.75
N TRP A 110 14.63 -12.26 -11.88
CA TRP A 110 15.35 -11.12 -11.34
C TRP A 110 15.52 -11.18 -9.81
N ARG A 111 14.64 -11.91 -9.12
CA ARG A 111 14.66 -12.10 -7.66
C ARG A 111 15.69 -13.12 -7.20
N ALA A 112 16.14 -13.99 -8.09
CA ALA A 112 17.12 -15.02 -7.78
C ALA A 112 18.49 -14.42 -7.34
N PRO A 113 19.24 -15.08 -6.44
CA PRO A 113 20.54 -14.58 -6.00
C PRO A 113 21.52 -14.32 -7.15
N VAL A 114 21.52 -15.16 -8.19
CA VAL A 114 22.38 -15.01 -9.38
C VAL A 114 22.06 -13.75 -10.18
N SER A 115 20.89 -13.15 -10.02
CA SER A 115 20.51 -11.90 -10.69
C SER A 115 20.92 -10.65 -9.91
N LEU A 116 21.37 -10.77 -8.65
CA LEU A 116 21.73 -9.64 -7.78
C LEU A 116 22.78 -8.71 -8.39
N PRO A 117 23.86 -9.21 -9.03
CA PRO A 117 24.88 -8.35 -9.64
C PRO A 117 24.36 -7.47 -10.78
N PHE A 118 23.23 -7.82 -11.40
CA PHE A 118 22.61 -6.97 -12.42
C PHE A 118 22.28 -5.56 -11.86
N TYR A 119 21.91 -5.48 -10.58
CA TYR A 119 21.54 -4.23 -9.92
C TYR A 119 22.69 -3.60 -9.17
N ARG A 120 23.58 -4.39 -8.56
CA ARG A 120 24.57 -3.91 -7.59
C ARG A 120 26.01 -3.93 -8.07
N ALA A 121 26.36 -4.79 -9.04
CA ALA A 121 27.74 -4.87 -9.50
C ALA A 121 28.20 -3.52 -10.08
N SER A 122 29.43 -3.17 -9.77
CA SER A 122 30.12 -1.97 -10.25
C SER A 122 31.57 -2.29 -10.59
N ALA A 123 32.28 -1.39 -11.26
CA ALA A 123 33.69 -1.56 -11.54
C ALA A 123 34.57 -1.69 -10.27
N GLY A 124 34.11 -1.10 -9.14
CA GLY A 124 34.74 -1.24 -7.82
C GLY A 124 34.40 -2.54 -7.09
N GLU A 125 33.22 -3.11 -7.37
CA GLU A 125 32.73 -4.35 -6.77
C GLU A 125 32.00 -5.18 -7.85
N PRO A 126 32.74 -5.93 -8.70
CA PRO A 126 32.18 -6.65 -9.84
C PRO A 126 31.26 -7.83 -9.48
N MET A 127 31.34 -8.34 -8.23
CA MET A 127 30.56 -9.49 -7.76
C MET A 127 30.69 -10.76 -8.63
N GLY A 128 31.90 -11.00 -9.18
CA GLY A 128 32.17 -12.13 -10.10
C GLY A 128 31.77 -11.91 -11.56
N VAL A 129 31.14 -10.79 -11.91
CA VAL A 129 30.65 -10.51 -13.26
C VAL A 129 31.70 -9.72 -14.04
N ALA A 130 32.00 -10.18 -15.28
CA ALA A 130 32.88 -9.48 -16.20
C ALA A 130 32.11 -8.48 -17.08
N LEU A 131 30.89 -8.86 -17.50
CA LEU A 131 30.10 -8.08 -18.43
C LEU A 131 28.64 -8.06 -17.98
N ARG A 132 28.07 -6.88 -17.96
CA ARG A 132 26.62 -6.65 -17.82
C ARG A 132 26.07 -6.10 -19.11
N ARG A 133 25.13 -6.83 -19.74
CA ARG A 133 24.41 -6.41 -20.94
C ARG A 133 23.00 -5.93 -20.59
N ARG A 134 22.60 -4.78 -21.12
CA ARG A 134 21.23 -4.26 -21.05
C ARG A 134 20.60 -4.31 -22.43
N TYR A 135 19.31 -4.66 -22.52
CA TYR A 135 18.60 -4.81 -23.78
C TYR A 135 17.59 -3.69 -23.99
N GLY A 136 17.56 -3.14 -25.21
CA GLY A 136 16.54 -2.20 -25.68
C GLY A 136 15.43 -2.93 -26.45
N PHE A 137 14.17 -2.62 -26.11
CA PHE A 137 13.00 -3.21 -26.73
C PHE A 137 12.05 -2.14 -27.25
N LEU A 138 11.38 -2.43 -28.39
CA LEU A 138 10.29 -1.63 -28.93
C LEU A 138 9.12 -2.56 -29.25
N HIS A 139 7.97 -2.37 -28.59
CA HIS A 139 6.78 -3.22 -28.72
C HIS A 139 7.07 -4.72 -28.58
N GLY A 140 7.94 -5.09 -27.64
CA GLY A 140 8.36 -6.48 -27.39
C GLY A 140 9.41 -7.05 -28.33
N ALA A 141 9.78 -6.33 -29.39
CA ALA A 141 10.89 -6.70 -30.28
C ALA A 141 12.22 -6.17 -29.74
N LEU A 142 13.23 -7.02 -29.70
CA LEU A 142 14.59 -6.65 -29.29
C LEU A 142 15.24 -5.82 -30.41
N THR A 143 15.58 -4.56 -30.10
CA THR A 143 16.09 -3.56 -31.04
C THR A 143 17.58 -3.27 -30.89
N GLY A 144 18.17 -3.57 -29.74
CA GLY A 144 19.58 -3.32 -29.50
C GLY A 144 20.01 -3.77 -28.10
N PHE A 145 21.29 -3.61 -27.80
CA PHE A 145 21.85 -3.84 -26.47
C PHE A 145 23.03 -2.92 -26.19
N GLU A 146 23.36 -2.76 -24.93
CA GLU A 146 24.55 -2.09 -24.42
C GLU A 146 25.33 -3.00 -23.50
N ASP A 147 26.65 -3.06 -23.71
CA ASP A 147 27.58 -3.83 -22.91
C ASP A 147 28.37 -2.91 -21.97
N GLU A 148 28.34 -3.24 -20.68
CA GLU A 148 29.11 -2.61 -19.63
C GLU A 148 30.15 -3.60 -19.10
N SER A 149 31.44 -3.32 -19.35
CA SER A 149 32.52 -4.12 -18.79
C SER A 149 32.76 -3.74 -17.32
N LEU A 150 32.73 -4.72 -16.44
CA LEU A 150 32.98 -4.57 -15.00
C LEU A 150 34.41 -4.96 -14.62
N VAL A 151 35.27 -5.31 -15.60
CA VAL A 151 36.68 -5.63 -15.37
C VAL A 151 37.48 -4.34 -15.12
N ALA A 152 38.25 -4.31 -14.03
CA ALA A 152 39.02 -3.15 -13.63
C ALA A 152 39.99 -2.67 -14.75
N GLY A 153 39.94 -1.37 -15.06
CA GLY A 153 40.83 -0.72 -16.03
C GLY A 153 40.31 -0.56 -17.45
N THR A 154 39.15 -1.11 -17.79
CA THR A 154 38.43 -0.82 -19.04
C THR A 154 37.50 0.35 -18.81
N GLY A 155 37.67 1.42 -19.58
CA GLY A 155 36.99 2.72 -19.40
C GLY A 155 35.51 2.62 -19.06
N GLN A 156 35.20 3.13 -17.88
CA GLN A 156 33.87 3.18 -17.28
C GLN A 156 32.93 4.03 -18.13
N ARG A 157 31.82 3.45 -18.59
CA ARG A 157 30.66 4.25 -18.98
C ARG A 157 29.73 4.32 -17.76
N ASP A 158 29.75 5.43 -17.06
CA ASP A 158 28.76 5.73 -16.00
C ASP A 158 27.34 5.95 -16.56
N TYR A 159 27.13 5.66 -17.84
CA TYR A 159 25.96 6.06 -18.59
C TYR A 159 25.46 4.95 -19.50
N SER A 160 24.19 4.58 -19.36
CA SER A 160 23.45 3.66 -20.24
C SER A 160 22.33 4.41 -20.95
N ALA A 161 22.41 4.57 -22.27
CA ALA A 161 21.37 5.19 -23.07
C ALA A 161 20.09 4.35 -23.11
N ILE A 162 20.21 3.02 -23.05
CA ILE A 162 19.06 2.11 -22.94
C ILE A 162 18.33 2.29 -21.63
N LEU A 163 19.05 2.38 -20.50
CA LEU A 163 18.45 2.61 -19.20
C LEU A 163 17.71 3.96 -19.16
N GLU A 164 18.33 5.00 -19.70
CA GLU A 164 17.72 6.32 -19.76
C GLU A 164 16.48 6.32 -20.66
N ALA A 165 16.57 5.74 -21.85
CA ALA A 165 15.44 5.63 -22.77
C ALA A 165 14.27 4.84 -22.15
N GLU A 166 14.54 3.82 -21.30
CA GLU A 166 13.50 3.08 -20.60
C GLU A 166 12.89 3.89 -19.46
N ILE A 167 13.69 4.69 -18.73
CA ILE A 167 13.22 5.62 -17.69
C ILE A 167 12.34 6.73 -18.31
N GLU A 168 12.76 7.26 -19.47
CA GLU A 168 12.09 8.37 -20.17
C GLU A 168 10.96 7.92 -21.12
N ARG A 169 10.72 6.61 -21.27
CA ARG A 169 9.68 6.11 -22.17
C ARG A 169 8.29 6.62 -21.78
N PRO A 170 7.54 7.22 -22.73
CA PRO A 170 6.17 7.66 -22.51
C PRO A 170 5.26 6.52 -22.02
N ARG A 171 4.33 6.83 -21.11
CA ARG A 171 3.47 5.86 -20.45
C ARG A 171 2.01 6.14 -20.78
N VAL A 172 1.31 5.15 -21.29
CA VAL A 172 -0.14 5.16 -21.47
C VAL A 172 -0.70 3.98 -20.70
N GLY A 173 -1.73 4.21 -19.87
CA GLY A 173 -2.37 3.19 -19.07
C GLY A 173 -1.81 3.03 -17.64
N PRO A 174 -2.13 1.90 -16.96
CA PRO A 174 -1.73 1.63 -15.58
C PRO A 174 -0.22 1.64 -15.37
N MET A 175 0.20 1.71 -14.10
CA MET A 175 1.61 1.66 -13.71
C MET A 175 2.27 0.36 -14.21
N ARG A 176 3.44 0.49 -14.83
CA ARG A 176 4.29 -0.64 -15.23
C ARG A 176 5.31 -0.98 -14.14
N ASP A 177 5.79 -2.21 -14.15
CA ASP A 177 6.91 -2.61 -13.30
C ASP A 177 8.20 -1.85 -13.70
N ILE A 178 9.12 -1.72 -12.73
CA ILE A 178 10.42 -1.05 -12.93
C ILE A 178 11.60 -2.03 -12.83
N VAL A 179 11.38 -3.30 -13.01
CA VAL A 179 12.40 -4.34 -12.82
C VAL A 179 13.69 -4.06 -13.58
N ALA A 180 13.58 -3.56 -14.83
CA ALA A 180 14.73 -3.24 -15.67
C ALA A 180 15.50 -1.98 -15.22
N THR A 181 14.86 -1.12 -14.41
CA THR A 181 15.36 0.22 -14.05
C THR A 181 15.59 0.42 -12.55
N ILE A 182 15.44 -0.63 -11.73
CA ILE A 182 15.75 -0.60 -10.29
C ILE A 182 17.21 -0.17 -10.09
N GLN A 183 17.39 0.85 -9.27
CA GLN A 183 18.73 1.37 -8.93
C GLN A 183 19.32 0.62 -7.72
N PRO A 184 20.67 0.67 -7.52
CA PRO A 184 21.31 -0.06 -6.42
C PRO A 184 20.72 0.28 -5.04
N GLU A 185 20.47 1.55 -4.74
CA GLU A 185 19.87 2.00 -3.48
C GLU A 185 18.43 1.49 -3.30
N GLN A 186 17.65 1.39 -4.38
CA GLN A 186 16.32 0.81 -4.37
C GLN A 186 16.35 -0.71 -4.17
N ASP A 187 17.31 -1.41 -4.80
CA ASP A 187 17.46 -2.86 -4.67
C ASP A 187 17.84 -3.28 -3.23
N VAL A 188 18.60 -2.46 -2.51
CA VAL A 188 18.88 -2.69 -1.08
C VAL A 188 17.60 -2.77 -0.27
N ILE A 189 16.65 -1.85 -0.52
CA ILE A 189 15.35 -1.79 0.14
C ILE A 189 14.47 -2.98 -0.29
N VAL A 190 14.41 -3.25 -1.60
CA VAL A 190 13.61 -4.35 -2.16
C VAL A 190 14.00 -5.69 -1.56
N ARG A 191 15.31 -5.96 -1.41
CA ARG A 191 15.83 -7.24 -0.92
C ARG A 191 16.10 -7.28 0.58
N ALA A 192 15.75 -6.24 1.34
CA ALA A 192 15.89 -6.29 2.79
C ALA A 192 15.05 -7.44 3.38
N ASP A 193 15.60 -8.13 4.38
CA ASP A 193 15.02 -9.34 5.00
C ASP A 193 13.56 -9.15 5.46
N LEU A 194 12.77 -10.23 5.42
CA LEU A 194 11.36 -10.21 5.84
C LEU A 194 11.18 -9.81 7.30
N SER A 195 12.13 -10.12 8.17
CA SER A 195 12.07 -9.74 9.59
C SER A 195 12.18 -8.24 9.83
N ARG A 196 12.73 -7.48 8.86
CA ARG A 196 12.93 -6.03 8.96
C ARG A 196 11.71 -5.26 8.45
N SER A 197 11.15 -4.43 9.32
CA SER A 197 10.27 -3.34 8.89
C SER A 197 11.11 -2.19 8.32
N VAL A 198 10.65 -1.60 7.21
CA VAL A 198 11.36 -0.54 6.48
C VAL A 198 10.43 0.63 6.27
N CYS A 199 10.93 1.85 6.47
CA CYS A 199 10.25 3.09 6.11
C CYS A 199 11.02 3.79 5.00
N VAL A 200 10.37 4.13 3.91
CA VAL A 200 10.96 4.82 2.77
C VAL A 200 10.43 6.25 2.70
N GLN A 201 11.28 7.20 3.13
CA GLN A 201 11.07 8.61 2.81
C GLN A 201 11.58 8.85 1.40
N GLY A 202 10.72 9.22 0.49
CA GLY A 202 11.15 9.50 -0.87
C GLY A 202 10.43 10.70 -1.47
N ALA A 203 11.20 11.55 -2.10
CA ALA A 203 10.69 12.68 -2.85
C ALA A 203 9.83 12.26 -4.05
N PRO A 204 9.09 13.16 -4.70
CA PRO A 204 8.37 12.88 -5.93
C PRO A 204 9.26 12.26 -7.01
N GLY A 205 8.75 11.26 -7.71
CA GLY A 205 9.46 10.60 -8.81
C GLY A 205 10.62 9.69 -8.42
N THR A 206 10.87 9.44 -7.13
CA THR A 206 11.93 8.51 -6.65
C THR A 206 11.54 7.03 -6.77
N GLY A 207 10.30 6.72 -7.16
CA GLY A 207 9.82 5.35 -7.34
C GLY A 207 9.43 4.61 -6.07
N LYS A 208 9.09 5.31 -4.97
CA LYS A 208 8.67 4.72 -3.68
C LYS A 208 7.68 3.57 -3.83
N THR A 209 6.54 3.84 -4.48
CA THR A 209 5.47 2.86 -4.72
C THR A 209 5.99 1.62 -5.43
N ALA A 210 6.78 1.83 -6.50
CA ALA A 210 7.38 0.73 -7.24
C ALA A 210 8.32 -0.10 -6.35
N VAL A 211 9.18 0.55 -5.56
CA VAL A 211 10.08 -0.12 -4.60
C VAL A 211 9.27 -0.96 -3.61
N GLY A 212 8.18 -0.43 -3.06
CA GLY A 212 7.32 -1.18 -2.13
C GLY A 212 6.65 -2.40 -2.76
N LEU A 213 6.13 -2.26 -3.99
CA LEU A 213 5.51 -3.37 -4.72
C LEU A 213 6.54 -4.43 -5.13
N HIS A 214 7.73 -4.02 -5.59
CA HIS A 214 8.82 -4.95 -5.91
C HIS A 214 9.36 -5.65 -4.68
N ARG A 215 9.40 -4.96 -3.52
CA ARG A 215 9.72 -5.60 -2.24
C ARG A 215 8.68 -6.66 -1.86
N ALA A 216 7.38 -6.36 -2.00
CA ALA A 216 6.33 -7.34 -1.78
C ALA A 216 6.50 -8.57 -2.68
N ALA A 217 6.77 -8.36 -3.98
CA ALA A 217 7.03 -9.43 -4.93
C ALA A 217 8.31 -10.24 -4.59
N TYR A 218 9.39 -9.57 -4.18
CA TYR A 218 10.60 -10.23 -3.73
C TYR A 218 10.37 -11.09 -2.48
N LEU A 219 9.69 -10.55 -1.47
CA LEU A 219 9.39 -11.27 -0.24
C LEU A 219 8.48 -12.48 -0.49
N LEU A 220 7.46 -12.35 -1.34
CA LEU A 220 6.61 -13.48 -1.77
C LEU A 220 7.40 -14.57 -2.49
N TYR A 221 8.43 -14.20 -3.25
CA TYR A 221 9.33 -15.16 -3.90
C TYR A 221 10.26 -15.82 -2.88
N ALA A 222 10.98 -15.03 -2.08
CA ALA A 222 12.03 -15.51 -1.17
C ALA A 222 11.46 -16.27 0.05
N HIS A 223 10.25 -15.91 0.52
CA HIS A 223 9.59 -16.47 1.70
C HIS A 223 8.22 -17.08 1.37
N ARG A 224 8.11 -17.70 0.20
CA ARG A 224 6.85 -18.17 -0.41
C ARG A 224 5.99 -19.01 0.55
N ASP A 225 6.56 -20.03 1.18
CA ASP A 225 5.81 -20.95 2.04
C ASP A 225 5.27 -20.27 3.31
N GLN A 226 6.00 -19.31 3.84
CA GLN A 226 5.58 -18.54 5.00
C GLN A 226 4.48 -17.54 4.62
N LEU A 227 4.72 -16.72 3.60
CA LEU A 227 3.82 -15.62 3.22
C LEU A 227 2.53 -16.11 2.55
N ARG A 228 2.52 -17.27 1.89
CA ARG A 228 1.28 -17.90 1.42
C ARG A 228 0.33 -18.27 2.58
N ARG A 229 0.88 -18.68 3.73
CA ARG A 229 0.06 -19.00 4.91
C ARG A 229 -0.35 -17.76 5.69
N GLN A 230 0.55 -16.80 5.81
CA GLN A 230 0.33 -15.60 6.63
C GLN A 230 -0.32 -14.44 5.86
N GLY A 231 -0.17 -14.41 4.55
CA GLY A 231 -0.70 -13.36 3.68
C GLY A 231 0.18 -12.11 3.59
N VAL A 232 0.02 -11.41 2.47
CA VAL A 232 0.61 -10.08 2.20
C VAL A 232 -0.53 -9.12 1.87
N LEU A 233 -0.45 -7.90 2.40
CA LEU A 233 -1.44 -6.85 2.18
C LEU A 233 -0.76 -5.57 1.68
N VAL A 234 -1.32 -4.98 0.63
CA VAL A 234 -0.96 -3.64 0.17
C VAL A 234 -2.11 -2.68 0.49
N VAL A 235 -1.81 -1.63 1.24
CA VAL A 235 -2.77 -0.58 1.61
C VAL A 235 -2.41 0.68 0.83
N GLY A 236 -3.31 1.08 -0.08
CA GLY A 236 -3.18 2.29 -0.86
C GLY A 236 -4.07 3.43 -0.36
N PRO A 237 -3.81 4.68 -0.82
CA PRO A 237 -4.55 5.85 -0.36
C PRO A 237 -6.02 5.88 -0.81
N ASN A 238 -6.31 5.43 -2.03
CA ASN A 238 -7.66 5.42 -2.61
C ASN A 238 -7.83 4.33 -3.67
N ALA A 239 -9.07 4.14 -4.15
CA ALA A 239 -9.41 3.10 -5.12
C ALA A 239 -8.79 3.34 -6.51
N SER A 240 -8.71 4.59 -6.98
CA SER A 240 -8.09 4.94 -8.26
C SER A 240 -6.60 4.61 -8.27
N PHE A 241 -5.91 4.89 -7.17
CA PHE A 241 -4.51 4.48 -6.99
C PHE A 241 -4.35 2.95 -7.05
N LEU A 242 -5.22 2.19 -6.37
CA LEU A 242 -5.15 0.72 -6.41
C LEU A 242 -5.36 0.16 -7.83
N ARG A 243 -6.24 0.77 -8.62
CA ARG A 243 -6.40 0.43 -10.04
C ARG A 243 -5.13 0.73 -10.83
N TYR A 244 -4.55 1.91 -10.62
CA TYR A 244 -3.32 2.33 -11.29
C TYR A 244 -2.15 1.36 -11.05
N ILE A 245 -2.01 0.80 -9.85
CA ILE A 245 -0.95 -0.17 -9.50
C ILE A 245 -1.36 -1.64 -9.68
N GLY A 246 -2.61 -1.91 -10.04
CA GLY A 246 -3.23 -3.24 -9.98
C GLY A 246 -2.50 -4.33 -10.76
N ASP A 247 -1.90 -3.97 -11.89
CA ASP A 247 -1.22 -4.90 -12.77
C ASP A 247 0.26 -5.13 -12.42
N VAL A 248 0.85 -4.34 -11.51
CA VAL A 248 2.30 -4.45 -11.21
C VAL A 248 2.65 -5.81 -10.60
N LEU A 249 1.96 -6.24 -9.53
CA LEU A 249 2.23 -7.52 -8.87
C LEU A 249 1.94 -8.72 -9.78
N PRO A 250 0.81 -8.77 -10.52
CA PRO A 250 0.58 -9.81 -11.52
C PRO A 250 1.66 -9.85 -12.62
N ALA A 251 2.13 -8.69 -13.11
CA ALA A 251 3.22 -8.62 -14.09
C ALA A 251 4.54 -9.20 -13.56
N LEU A 252 4.77 -9.10 -12.24
CA LEU A 252 5.90 -9.70 -11.53
C LEU A 252 5.67 -11.19 -11.17
N GLY A 253 4.53 -11.78 -11.57
CA GLY A 253 4.19 -13.18 -11.30
C GLY A 253 3.58 -13.44 -9.92
N GLU A 254 3.20 -12.39 -9.18
CA GLU A 254 2.66 -12.51 -7.83
C GLU A 254 1.18 -12.06 -7.79
N ILE A 255 0.30 -13.02 -7.51
CA ILE A 255 -1.16 -12.82 -7.47
C ILE A 255 -1.75 -13.05 -6.08
N ASP A 256 -0.92 -13.47 -5.12
CA ASP A 256 -1.36 -13.83 -3.76
C ASP A 256 -1.42 -12.60 -2.81
N ALA A 257 -0.97 -11.41 -3.25
CA ALA A 257 -1.04 -10.19 -2.45
C ALA A 257 -2.42 -9.55 -2.54
N ARG A 258 -3.05 -9.32 -1.38
CA ARG A 258 -4.31 -8.59 -1.29
C ARG A 258 -4.04 -7.08 -1.38
N GLN A 259 -4.91 -6.35 -2.08
CA GLN A 259 -4.85 -4.90 -2.17
C GLN A 259 -6.15 -4.30 -1.62
N THR A 260 -6.03 -3.25 -0.80
CA THR A 260 -7.17 -2.54 -0.23
C THR A 260 -6.80 -1.10 0.09
N THR A 261 -7.81 -0.26 0.30
CA THR A 261 -7.62 1.05 0.93
C THR A 261 -7.73 0.93 2.45
N LEU A 262 -7.26 1.94 3.19
CA LEU A 262 -7.52 1.99 4.63
C LEU A 262 -9.02 1.96 4.93
N ALA A 263 -9.81 2.72 4.17
CA ALA A 263 -11.27 2.71 4.30
C ALA A 263 -11.85 1.30 4.12
N GLY A 264 -11.44 0.58 3.06
CA GLY A 264 -11.85 -0.81 2.82
C GLY A 264 -11.49 -1.74 3.99
N LEU A 265 -10.30 -1.54 4.58
CA LEU A 265 -9.82 -2.33 5.71
C LEU A 265 -10.73 -2.18 6.94
N VAL A 266 -10.99 -0.94 7.38
CA VAL A 266 -11.76 -0.67 8.62
C VAL A 266 -13.27 -0.87 8.41
N VAL A 267 -13.79 -0.57 7.22
CA VAL A 267 -15.18 -0.88 6.85
C VAL A 267 -15.40 -2.39 6.82
N GLY A 268 -14.40 -3.17 6.37
CA GLY A 268 -14.44 -4.62 6.46
C GLY A 268 -14.66 -5.13 7.89
N THR A 269 -13.98 -4.56 8.89
CA THR A 269 -14.22 -4.86 10.31
C THR A 269 -15.64 -4.46 10.72
N LEU A 270 -16.07 -3.24 10.42
CA LEU A 270 -17.40 -2.74 10.77
C LEU A 270 -18.53 -3.60 10.17
N THR A 271 -18.42 -3.99 8.90
CA THR A 271 -19.42 -4.80 8.20
C THR A 271 -19.41 -6.27 8.63
N SER A 272 -18.26 -6.81 9.04
CA SER A 272 -18.19 -8.15 9.64
C SER A 272 -18.96 -8.23 10.95
N LEU A 273 -18.96 -7.16 11.75
CA LEU A 273 -19.73 -7.05 12.99
C LEU A 273 -21.20 -6.76 12.71
N HIS A 274 -21.48 -5.86 11.77
CA HIS A 274 -22.83 -5.42 11.42
C HIS A 274 -22.97 -5.29 9.89
N PRO A 275 -23.48 -6.30 9.17
CA PRO A 275 -23.51 -6.33 7.70
C PRO A 275 -24.26 -5.18 7.00
N LYS A 276 -25.13 -4.46 7.72
CA LYS A 276 -25.86 -3.29 7.21
C LYS A 276 -25.19 -1.94 7.49
N ALA A 277 -24.08 -1.94 8.23
CA ALA A 277 -23.34 -0.72 8.53
C ALA A 277 -22.58 -0.25 7.27
N ALA A 278 -22.55 1.07 7.07
CA ALA A 278 -21.84 1.69 5.95
C ALA A 278 -21.41 3.10 6.35
N LEU A 279 -20.41 3.64 5.67
CA LEU A 279 -20.05 5.05 5.80
C LEU A 279 -21.17 5.90 5.15
N ARG A 280 -21.69 6.88 5.89
CA ARG A 280 -22.83 7.71 5.45
C ARG A 280 -22.62 9.19 5.73
N ARG A 281 -21.48 9.54 6.30
CA ARG A 281 -21.15 10.92 6.63
C ARG A 281 -19.65 11.14 6.56
N GLU A 282 -19.26 12.37 6.32
CA GLU A 282 -17.90 12.87 6.54
C GLU A 282 -17.87 13.69 7.82
N ASP A 283 -16.79 13.58 8.57
CA ASP A 283 -16.57 14.42 9.74
C ASP A 283 -15.96 15.77 9.32
N PRO A 284 -16.28 16.87 10.00
CA PRO A 284 -15.48 18.09 9.96
C PRO A 284 -14.01 17.80 10.29
N ALA A 285 -13.08 18.60 9.77
CA ALA A 285 -11.64 18.35 9.87
C ALA A 285 -11.15 18.29 11.34
N ASP A 286 -11.66 19.14 12.20
CA ASP A 286 -11.36 19.17 13.63
C ASP A 286 -11.84 17.89 14.36
N VAL A 287 -13.05 17.44 14.06
CA VAL A 287 -13.63 16.21 14.61
C VAL A 287 -12.85 14.98 14.12
N ALA A 288 -12.54 14.92 12.82
CA ALA A 288 -11.77 13.83 12.24
C ALA A 288 -10.35 13.77 12.82
N THR A 289 -9.71 14.93 13.03
CA THR A 289 -8.38 15.04 13.66
C THR A 289 -8.43 14.51 15.09
N LEU A 290 -9.42 14.92 15.88
CA LEU A 290 -9.56 14.46 17.26
C LEU A 290 -9.85 12.96 17.35
N LYS A 291 -10.72 12.41 16.48
CA LYS A 291 -10.97 10.95 16.41
C LYS A 291 -9.73 10.18 15.95
N GLY A 292 -8.86 10.81 15.14
CA GLY A 292 -7.60 10.25 14.68
C GLY A 292 -6.46 10.33 15.71
N ASP A 293 -6.60 11.08 16.79
CA ASP A 293 -5.60 11.26 17.83
C ASP A 293 -5.32 9.96 18.61
N GLU A 294 -4.05 9.71 18.94
CA GLU A 294 -3.63 8.52 19.71
C GLU A 294 -4.31 8.37 21.06
N ARG A 295 -4.70 9.48 21.71
CA ARG A 295 -5.42 9.51 22.98
C ARG A 295 -6.74 8.75 22.92
N MET A 296 -7.37 8.65 21.73
CA MET A 296 -8.59 7.88 21.54
C MET A 296 -8.40 6.38 21.82
N ALA A 297 -7.20 5.84 21.65
CA ALA A 297 -6.92 4.46 22.05
C ALA A 297 -7.08 4.24 23.56
N THR A 298 -6.67 5.22 24.37
CA THR A 298 -6.87 5.19 25.83
C THR A 298 -8.35 5.34 26.20
N VAL A 299 -9.06 6.27 25.56
CA VAL A 299 -10.51 6.45 25.77
C VAL A 299 -11.27 5.16 25.46
N LEU A 300 -10.97 4.51 24.34
CA LEU A 300 -11.60 3.24 23.95
C LEU A 300 -11.23 2.10 24.92
N ALA A 301 -9.99 2.02 25.37
CA ALA A 301 -9.59 1.05 26.37
C ALA A 301 -10.36 1.25 27.68
N ASN A 302 -10.46 2.49 28.16
CA ASN A 302 -11.26 2.82 29.35
C ASN A 302 -12.73 2.42 29.15
N ALA A 303 -13.32 2.75 27.99
CA ALA A 303 -14.70 2.40 27.65
C ALA A 303 -14.94 0.88 27.63
N VAL A 304 -14.03 0.10 27.06
CA VAL A 304 -14.14 -1.38 27.03
C VAL A 304 -14.06 -1.95 28.44
N TRP A 305 -13.08 -1.50 29.25
CA TRP A 305 -12.85 -2.05 30.57
C TRP A 305 -13.81 -1.52 31.64
N SER A 306 -14.54 -0.42 31.40
CA SER A 306 -15.59 0.08 32.28
C SER A 306 -16.81 -0.83 32.36
N GLY A 307 -16.96 -1.79 31.44
CA GLY A 307 -18.05 -2.76 31.44
C GLY A 307 -17.94 -3.84 32.52
N LEU A 308 -16.83 -3.95 33.25
CA LEU A 308 -16.69 -4.90 34.36
C LEU A 308 -17.57 -4.52 35.53
N VAL A 309 -18.32 -5.50 36.06
CA VAL A 309 -19.24 -5.28 37.21
C VAL A 309 -18.64 -5.94 38.44
N PRO A 310 -18.43 -5.18 39.55
CA PRO A 310 -18.01 -5.76 40.82
C PRO A 310 -19.01 -6.81 41.31
N PRO A 311 -18.57 -7.94 41.88
CA PRO A 311 -19.46 -8.95 42.39
C PRO A 311 -20.21 -8.48 43.63
N ALA A 312 -21.54 -8.31 43.56
CA ALA A 312 -22.38 -7.97 44.71
C ALA A 312 -22.60 -9.18 45.63
N GLU A 313 -22.67 -10.39 45.04
CA GLU A 313 -22.91 -11.64 45.77
C GLU A 313 -21.89 -12.72 45.36
N GLY A 314 -21.69 -13.72 46.23
CA GLY A 314 -20.84 -14.85 45.93
C GLY A 314 -21.50 -15.82 44.97
N LEU A 315 -20.67 -16.52 44.16
CA LEU A 315 -21.12 -17.60 43.29
C LEU A 315 -21.54 -18.81 44.12
N VAL A 316 -22.72 -19.36 43.84
CA VAL A 316 -23.19 -20.63 44.41
C VAL A 316 -23.40 -21.66 43.32
N VAL A 317 -22.68 -22.81 43.42
CA VAL A 317 -22.76 -23.90 42.45
C VAL A 317 -23.37 -25.13 43.10
N PRO A 318 -24.65 -25.49 42.84
CA PRO A 318 -25.24 -26.73 43.30
C PRO A 318 -24.66 -27.91 42.53
N ARG A 319 -24.25 -28.98 43.24
CA ARG A 319 -23.77 -30.22 42.67
C ARG A 319 -24.13 -31.38 43.57
N GLY A 320 -25.05 -32.23 43.12
CA GLY A 320 -25.63 -33.29 43.92
C GLY A 320 -26.36 -32.70 45.13
N ALA A 321 -26.05 -33.20 46.34
CA ALA A 321 -26.59 -32.67 47.59
C ALA A 321 -25.85 -31.43 48.12
N SER A 322 -24.68 -31.11 47.56
CA SER A 322 -23.79 -30.03 48.04
C SER A 322 -24.02 -28.69 47.30
N ARG A 323 -23.73 -27.60 47.99
CA ARG A 323 -23.72 -26.25 47.41
C ARG A 323 -22.37 -25.61 47.67
N TRP A 324 -21.57 -25.51 46.62
CA TRP A 324 -20.23 -24.92 46.66
C TRP A 324 -20.30 -23.40 46.51
N ARG A 325 -19.64 -22.67 47.38
CA ARG A 325 -19.72 -21.22 47.42
C ARG A 325 -18.34 -20.60 47.19
N VAL A 326 -18.22 -19.69 46.20
CA VAL A 326 -17.08 -18.79 46.03
C VAL A 326 -17.51 -17.41 46.54
N PRO A 327 -16.89 -16.85 47.57
CA PRO A 327 -17.24 -15.52 48.09
C PRO A 327 -17.04 -14.42 47.06
N ALA A 328 -17.78 -13.30 47.19
CA ALA A 328 -17.69 -12.17 46.26
C ALA A 328 -16.26 -11.62 46.18
N TRP A 329 -15.56 -11.44 47.28
CA TRP A 329 -14.18 -10.95 47.31
C TRP A 329 -13.22 -11.85 46.53
N GLN A 330 -13.38 -13.17 46.59
CA GLN A 330 -12.54 -14.12 45.82
C GLN A 330 -12.83 -14.04 44.34
N ALA A 331 -14.09 -13.86 43.94
CA ALA A 331 -14.46 -13.62 42.55
C ALA A 331 -13.89 -12.30 42.02
N GLU A 332 -13.88 -11.25 42.85
CA GLU A 332 -13.25 -9.96 42.53
C GLU A 332 -11.73 -10.08 42.30
N GLU A 333 -11.03 -10.82 43.19
CA GLU A 333 -9.60 -11.12 42.99
C GLU A 333 -9.33 -11.88 41.68
N ILE A 334 -10.18 -12.84 41.30
CA ILE A 334 -10.06 -13.58 40.05
C ILE A 334 -10.21 -12.61 38.86
N VAL A 335 -11.23 -11.73 38.88
CA VAL A 335 -11.45 -10.72 37.84
C VAL A 335 -10.25 -9.77 37.74
N ALA A 336 -9.78 -9.25 38.89
CA ALA A 336 -8.63 -8.36 38.96
C ALA A 336 -7.35 -9.02 38.40
N SER A 337 -7.09 -10.28 38.79
CA SER A 337 -5.95 -11.04 38.32
C SER A 337 -5.99 -11.27 36.79
N LEU A 338 -7.16 -11.56 36.23
CA LEU A 338 -7.32 -11.72 34.77
C LEU A 338 -7.11 -10.40 34.02
N ARG A 339 -7.64 -9.29 34.57
CA ARG A 339 -7.41 -7.95 34.01
C ARG A 339 -5.91 -7.58 34.00
N ALA A 340 -5.21 -7.87 35.11
CA ALA A 340 -3.78 -7.58 35.24
C ALA A 340 -2.87 -8.36 34.28
N ARG A 341 -3.36 -9.44 33.66
CA ARG A 341 -2.57 -10.24 32.70
C ARG A 341 -2.28 -9.53 31.38
N GLY A 342 -2.91 -8.39 31.08
CA GLY A 342 -2.70 -7.65 29.84
C GLY A 342 -3.19 -8.35 28.57
N VAL A 343 -4.05 -9.38 28.69
CA VAL A 343 -4.67 -10.05 27.53
C VAL A 343 -5.91 -9.28 27.06
N ARG A 344 -6.37 -9.54 25.83
CA ARG A 344 -7.58 -8.92 25.27
C ARG A 344 -8.81 -9.22 26.12
N TYR A 345 -9.76 -8.27 26.14
CA TYR A 345 -10.99 -8.34 26.94
C TYR A 345 -11.75 -9.66 26.76
N GLY A 346 -11.97 -10.08 25.50
CA GLY A 346 -12.68 -11.31 25.18
C GLY A 346 -11.92 -12.57 25.59
N ALA A 347 -10.59 -12.58 25.47
CA ALA A 347 -9.75 -13.68 25.92
C ALA A 347 -9.80 -13.85 27.45
N ALA A 348 -9.68 -12.74 28.19
CA ALA A 348 -9.80 -12.75 29.64
C ALA A 348 -11.21 -13.22 30.06
N ARG A 349 -12.27 -12.71 29.40
CA ARG A 349 -13.65 -13.15 29.60
C ARG A 349 -13.83 -14.67 29.40
N ALA A 350 -13.24 -15.22 28.36
CA ALA A 350 -13.30 -16.67 28.07
C ALA A 350 -12.60 -17.52 29.15
N MET A 351 -11.60 -16.98 29.85
CA MET A 351 -10.88 -17.65 30.92
C MET A 351 -11.63 -17.63 32.27
N LEU A 352 -12.52 -16.66 32.47
CA LEU A 352 -13.19 -16.44 33.76
C LEU A 352 -13.98 -17.65 34.28
N PRO A 353 -14.79 -18.37 33.47
CA PRO A 353 -15.51 -19.56 33.94
C PRO A 353 -14.59 -20.66 34.48
N GLN A 354 -13.45 -20.89 33.85
CA GLN A 354 -12.47 -21.89 34.30
C GLN A 354 -11.80 -21.50 35.63
N ARG A 355 -11.51 -20.19 35.81
CA ARG A 355 -10.94 -19.68 37.05
C ARG A 355 -11.94 -19.74 38.23
N LEU A 356 -13.22 -19.43 37.95
CA LEU A 356 -14.28 -19.59 38.93
C LEU A 356 -14.52 -21.07 39.29
N ALA A 357 -14.48 -21.96 38.29
CA ALA A 357 -14.59 -23.39 38.49
C ALA A 357 -13.44 -23.95 39.34
N HIS A 358 -12.21 -23.51 39.11
CA HIS A 358 -11.06 -23.91 39.91
C HIS A 358 -11.26 -23.49 41.38
N ALA A 359 -11.77 -22.27 41.65
CA ALA A 359 -12.07 -21.84 43.02
C ALA A 359 -13.15 -22.74 43.69
N VAL A 360 -14.11 -23.28 42.91
CA VAL A 360 -15.07 -24.26 43.40
C VAL A 360 -14.38 -25.58 43.72
N LEU A 361 -13.47 -26.05 42.86
CA LEU A 361 -12.73 -27.30 43.08
C LEU A 361 -11.90 -27.25 44.36
N VAL A 362 -11.22 -26.15 44.61
CA VAL A 362 -10.48 -25.93 45.86
C VAL A 362 -11.38 -26.10 47.09
N LYS A 363 -12.64 -25.61 47.03
CA LYS A 363 -13.63 -25.82 48.11
C LYS A 363 -14.08 -27.28 48.24
N MET A 364 -14.12 -28.02 47.13
CA MET A 364 -14.42 -29.46 47.16
C MET A 364 -13.26 -30.24 47.78
N GLU A 365 -12.03 -29.92 47.44
CA GLU A 365 -10.81 -30.53 48.02
C GLU A 365 -10.71 -30.24 49.52
N GLU A 366 -10.97 -28.98 49.95
CA GLU A 366 -11.02 -28.59 51.36
C GLU A 366 -12.07 -29.40 52.14
N ALA A 367 -13.13 -29.86 51.48
CA ALA A 367 -14.19 -30.68 52.06
C ALA A 367 -13.91 -32.21 51.99
N GLY A 368 -12.77 -32.63 51.43
CA GLY A 368 -12.35 -34.01 51.32
C GLY A 368 -12.72 -34.70 50.01
N ASP A 369 -13.31 -33.99 49.03
CA ASP A 369 -13.53 -34.52 47.67
C ASP A 369 -12.22 -34.53 46.89
N SER A 370 -12.15 -35.36 45.81
CA SER A 370 -10.99 -35.38 44.89
C SER A 370 -11.47 -35.12 43.46
N PRO A 371 -11.83 -33.89 43.12
CA PRO A 371 -12.29 -33.54 41.77
C PRO A 371 -11.15 -33.59 40.74
N ASP A 372 -11.46 -34.11 39.54
CA ASP A 372 -10.56 -34.12 38.39
C ASP A 372 -10.84 -32.96 37.39
N ASP A 373 -10.05 -32.89 36.31
CA ASP A 373 -10.23 -31.88 35.23
C ASP A 373 -11.61 -31.97 34.58
N ARG A 374 -12.24 -33.15 34.52
CA ARG A 374 -13.59 -33.34 33.96
C ARG A 374 -14.62 -32.66 34.84
N VAL A 375 -14.41 -32.69 36.15
CA VAL A 375 -15.25 -31.99 37.12
C VAL A 375 -15.10 -30.49 36.96
N GLN A 376 -13.87 -30.01 36.81
CA GLN A 376 -13.61 -28.57 36.54
C GLN A 376 -14.33 -28.11 35.29
N ASP A 377 -14.16 -28.82 34.18
CA ASP A 377 -14.83 -28.51 32.92
C ASP A 377 -16.36 -28.54 33.02
N ALA A 378 -16.91 -29.47 33.74
CA ALA A 378 -18.35 -29.57 33.97
C ALA A 378 -18.86 -28.37 34.81
N VAL A 379 -18.13 -27.99 35.85
CA VAL A 379 -18.42 -26.81 36.68
C VAL A 379 -18.33 -25.52 35.86
N ALA A 380 -17.27 -25.35 35.07
CA ALA A 380 -17.07 -24.15 34.22
C ALA A 380 -18.21 -23.98 33.19
N ARG A 381 -18.71 -25.11 32.64
CA ARG A 381 -19.83 -25.12 31.68
C ARG A 381 -21.21 -25.01 32.34
N SER A 382 -21.29 -25.11 33.67
CA SER A 382 -22.57 -25.09 34.37
C SER A 382 -23.25 -23.69 34.23
N ARG A 383 -24.59 -23.70 34.23
CA ARG A 383 -25.40 -22.51 34.12
C ARG A 383 -25.10 -21.46 35.20
N PRO A 384 -24.94 -21.81 36.49
CA PRO A 384 -24.61 -20.83 37.52
C PRO A 384 -23.28 -20.10 37.26
N VAL A 385 -22.23 -20.85 36.90
CA VAL A 385 -20.90 -20.27 36.63
C VAL A 385 -20.95 -19.34 35.43
N ARG A 386 -21.58 -19.77 34.31
CA ARG A 386 -21.69 -18.96 33.10
C ARG A 386 -22.50 -17.69 33.31
N ALA A 387 -23.68 -17.81 33.98
CA ALA A 387 -24.52 -16.65 34.27
C ALA A 387 -23.79 -15.65 35.18
N TYR A 388 -23.06 -16.14 36.16
CA TYR A 388 -22.28 -15.29 37.06
C TYR A 388 -21.12 -14.62 36.33
N ALA A 389 -20.39 -15.37 35.50
CA ALA A 389 -19.32 -14.82 34.68
C ALA A 389 -19.84 -13.75 33.71
N ASP A 390 -20.99 -13.98 33.05
CA ASP A 390 -21.62 -13.03 32.15
C ASP A 390 -22.07 -11.74 32.85
N THR A 391 -22.45 -11.84 34.13
CA THR A 391 -22.78 -10.66 34.96
C THR A 391 -21.54 -9.85 35.32
N LEU A 392 -20.44 -10.52 35.71
CA LEU A 392 -19.21 -9.83 36.11
C LEU A 392 -18.42 -9.28 34.91
N TRP A 393 -18.50 -10.00 33.79
CA TRP A 393 -17.72 -9.70 32.59
C TRP A 393 -18.59 -9.78 31.35
N PRO A 394 -19.42 -8.77 31.09
CA PRO A 394 -20.35 -8.76 29.95
C PRO A 394 -19.62 -8.85 28.60
N ALA A 395 -20.29 -9.39 27.60
CA ALA A 395 -19.77 -9.33 26.22
C ALA A 395 -19.85 -7.91 25.70
N VAL A 396 -18.80 -7.47 25.01
CA VAL A 396 -18.72 -6.15 24.38
C VAL A 396 -18.88 -6.31 22.86
N ASP A 397 -19.84 -5.59 22.29
CA ASP A 397 -19.98 -5.36 20.86
C ASP A 397 -19.24 -4.04 20.53
N PRO A 398 -18.14 -4.08 19.75
CA PRO A 398 -17.31 -2.91 19.50
C PRO A 398 -18.06 -1.75 18.83
N ALA A 399 -18.93 -2.04 17.86
CA ALA A 399 -19.69 -1.00 17.17
C ALA A 399 -20.76 -0.36 18.06
N ARG A 400 -21.40 -1.15 18.93
CA ARG A 400 -22.34 -0.60 19.92
C ARG A 400 -21.63 0.22 21.00
N LEU A 401 -20.43 -0.18 21.39
CA LEU A 401 -19.60 0.56 22.34
C LEU A 401 -19.25 1.94 21.78
N VAL A 402 -18.73 2.01 20.55
CA VAL A 402 -18.37 3.29 19.90
C VAL A 402 -19.62 4.13 19.65
N LEU A 403 -20.74 3.53 19.21
CA LEU A 403 -22.01 4.25 19.06
C LEU A 403 -22.44 4.88 20.39
N ARG A 404 -22.35 4.14 21.50
CA ARG A 404 -22.65 4.68 22.84
C ARG A 404 -21.67 5.78 23.24
N LEU A 405 -20.37 5.58 23.02
CA LEU A 405 -19.32 6.55 23.34
C LEU A 405 -19.57 7.91 22.67
N LEU A 406 -20.02 7.89 21.40
CA LEU A 406 -20.27 9.11 20.61
C LEU A 406 -21.69 9.67 20.74
N SER A 407 -22.55 9.08 21.60
CA SER A 407 -23.95 9.51 21.77
C SER A 407 -24.42 9.66 23.22
N ASP A 408 -23.62 9.24 24.20
CA ASP A 408 -23.91 9.31 25.64
C ASP A 408 -22.82 10.14 26.31
N ALA A 409 -23.17 11.39 26.69
CA ALA A 409 -22.20 12.35 27.23
C ALA A 409 -21.61 11.88 28.58
N ASP A 410 -22.40 11.24 29.44
CA ASP A 410 -21.93 10.76 30.73
C ASP A 410 -20.98 9.57 30.57
N PHE A 411 -21.26 8.69 29.62
CA PHE A 411 -20.38 7.57 29.29
C PHE A 411 -19.06 8.03 28.66
N LEU A 412 -19.13 9.01 27.73
CA LEU A 412 -17.93 9.63 27.15
C LEU A 412 -17.10 10.33 28.24
N ALA A 413 -17.71 11.12 29.09
CA ALA A 413 -17.01 11.83 30.18
C ALA A 413 -16.28 10.84 31.11
N THR A 414 -16.91 9.72 31.45
CA THR A 414 -16.29 8.67 32.25
C THR A 414 -15.11 8.01 31.56
N ALA A 415 -15.24 7.69 30.27
CA ALA A 415 -14.18 7.02 29.51
C ALA A 415 -13.01 7.96 29.17
N ALA A 416 -13.29 9.24 28.97
CA ALA A 416 -12.33 10.28 28.61
C ALA A 416 -11.72 11.03 29.79
N ASP A 417 -12.08 10.67 31.02
CA ASP A 417 -11.58 11.33 32.23
C ASP A 417 -10.06 11.36 32.30
N GLY A 418 -9.49 12.56 32.49
CA GLY A 418 -8.05 12.79 32.48
C GLY A 418 -7.35 12.62 31.13
N VAL A 419 -8.10 12.35 30.03
CA VAL A 419 -7.55 12.12 28.66
C VAL A 419 -7.95 13.24 27.70
N LEU A 420 -9.23 13.63 27.67
CA LEU A 420 -9.77 14.67 26.79
C LEU A 420 -10.39 15.79 27.63
N THR A 421 -10.27 17.03 27.12
CA THR A 421 -10.93 18.19 27.73
C THR A 421 -12.45 18.15 27.54
N PRO A 422 -13.25 18.86 28.31
CA PRO A 422 -14.72 18.94 28.13
C PRO A 422 -15.10 19.48 26.75
N GLU A 423 -14.32 20.40 26.17
CA GLU A 423 -14.52 20.98 24.85
C GLU A 423 -14.28 19.91 23.77
N GLU A 424 -13.20 19.13 23.88
CA GLU A 424 -12.92 18.00 22.98
C GLU A 424 -14.00 16.93 23.05
N GLN A 425 -14.48 16.61 24.25
CA GLN A 425 -15.58 15.67 24.45
C GLN A 425 -16.86 16.15 23.76
N ALA A 426 -17.18 17.44 23.84
CA ALA A 426 -18.35 18.02 23.19
C ALA A 426 -18.27 17.92 21.66
N LEU A 427 -17.07 18.04 21.05
CA LEU A 427 -16.86 17.86 19.60
C LEU A 427 -17.13 16.44 19.13
N LEU A 428 -16.88 15.43 19.97
CA LEU A 428 -17.06 14.01 19.61
C LEU A 428 -18.53 13.60 19.58
N LEU A 429 -19.42 14.27 20.34
CA LEU A 429 -20.82 13.88 20.49
C LEU A 429 -21.62 14.11 19.22
N TRP A 430 -22.32 13.08 18.78
CA TRP A 430 -23.18 13.18 17.61
C TRP A 430 -24.45 13.96 17.90
N PRO A 431 -24.79 14.98 17.10
CA PRO A 431 -26.03 15.74 17.29
C PRO A 431 -27.30 14.89 17.06
N ARG A 432 -27.21 13.84 16.24
CA ARG A 432 -28.29 12.91 15.93
C ARG A 432 -27.76 11.47 15.91
N PRO A 433 -27.66 10.81 17.07
CA PRO A 433 -27.16 9.45 17.14
C PRO A 433 -28.08 8.45 16.46
N GLY A 434 -27.51 7.45 15.81
CA GLY A 434 -28.24 6.31 15.27
C GLY A 434 -28.81 5.43 16.40
N ARG A 435 -29.90 4.72 16.14
CA ARG A 435 -30.51 3.81 17.13
C ARG A 435 -29.79 2.48 17.25
N ALA A 436 -29.07 2.07 16.20
CA ALA A 436 -28.34 0.80 16.15
C ALA A 436 -27.15 0.90 15.19
N PRO A 437 -26.09 0.10 15.35
CA PRO A 437 -24.91 0.14 14.49
C PRO A 437 -25.20 0.04 13.00
N GLY A 438 -26.13 -0.83 12.55
CA GLY A 438 -26.47 -0.98 11.14
C GLY A 438 -27.16 0.23 10.50
N SER A 439 -27.68 1.18 11.29
CA SER A 439 -28.35 2.40 10.80
C SER A 439 -27.60 3.68 11.18
N ALA A 440 -26.55 3.59 11.97
CA ALA A 440 -25.77 4.74 12.42
C ALA A 440 -25.04 5.42 11.23
N PRO A 441 -24.93 6.76 11.25
CA PRO A 441 -24.23 7.51 10.19
C PRO A 441 -22.73 7.50 10.42
N TRP A 442 -22.07 6.36 10.24
CA TRP A 442 -20.65 6.19 10.42
C TRP A 442 -19.83 7.07 9.47
N SER A 443 -18.77 7.69 9.98
CA SER A 443 -17.68 8.26 9.21
C SER A 443 -16.49 7.28 9.11
N LEU A 444 -15.49 7.61 8.29
CA LEU A 444 -14.26 6.83 8.23
C LEU A 444 -13.55 6.82 9.59
N ALA A 445 -13.44 7.97 10.27
CA ALA A 445 -12.82 8.05 11.58
C ALA A 445 -13.58 7.23 12.64
N ASP A 446 -14.91 7.21 12.59
CA ASP A 446 -15.71 6.33 13.48
C ASP A 446 -15.41 4.85 13.22
N ALA A 447 -15.29 4.42 11.94
CA ALA A 447 -14.96 3.05 11.60
C ALA A 447 -13.56 2.65 12.11
N VAL A 448 -12.60 3.58 12.12
CA VAL A 448 -11.27 3.38 12.73
C VAL A 448 -11.38 3.17 14.25
N LEU A 449 -12.25 3.94 14.95
CA LEU A 449 -12.51 3.73 16.38
C LEU A 449 -13.15 2.35 16.64
N VAL A 450 -14.08 1.91 15.78
CA VAL A 450 -14.68 0.57 15.88
C VAL A 450 -13.62 -0.51 15.69
N ASP A 451 -12.71 -0.34 14.76
CA ASP A 451 -11.59 -1.26 14.49
C ASP A 451 -10.64 -1.36 15.70
N GLU A 452 -10.33 -0.24 16.36
CA GLU A 452 -9.56 -0.24 17.62
C GLU A 452 -10.29 -0.97 18.74
N ALA A 453 -11.58 -0.68 18.92
CA ALA A 453 -12.40 -1.35 19.93
C ALA A 453 -12.52 -2.86 19.67
N ALA A 454 -12.60 -3.28 18.40
CA ALA A 454 -12.63 -4.69 18.02
C ALA A 454 -11.33 -5.41 18.41
N ASP A 455 -10.17 -4.80 18.18
CA ASP A 455 -8.88 -5.37 18.58
C ASP A 455 -8.72 -5.45 20.11
N LEU A 456 -9.24 -4.48 20.85
CA LEU A 456 -9.27 -4.56 22.31
C LEU A 456 -10.09 -5.74 22.83
N VAL A 457 -11.14 -6.12 22.11
CA VAL A 457 -12.00 -7.27 22.47
C VAL A 457 -11.39 -8.59 21.98
N ALA A 458 -11.00 -8.67 20.71
CA ALA A 458 -10.48 -9.89 20.11
C ALA A 458 -9.35 -9.56 19.12
N ARG A 459 -8.23 -10.27 19.27
CA ARG A 459 -7.07 -10.07 18.39
C ARG A 459 -7.38 -10.57 16.99
N GLU A 460 -7.11 -9.74 16.00
CA GLU A 460 -7.12 -10.19 14.60
C GLU A 460 -5.87 -11.02 14.26
N PRO A 461 -5.98 -11.98 13.33
CA PRO A 461 -4.82 -12.71 12.82
C PRO A 461 -3.79 -11.75 12.20
N SER A 462 -2.51 -11.94 12.53
CA SER A 462 -1.44 -11.14 11.95
C SER A 462 -1.07 -11.67 10.57
N LEU A 463 -0.93 -10.76 9.61
CA LEU A 463 -0.34 -11.02 8.30
C LEU A 463 1.18 -11.12 8.40
N GLY A 464 1.82 -11.76 7.42
CA GLY A 464 3.27 -11.88 7.35
C GLY A 464 3.96 -10.58 6.93
N HIS A 465 3.32 -9.83 6.03
CA HIS A 465 3.84 -8.55 5.57
C HIS A 465 2.73 -7.58 5.17
N VAL A 466 2.91 -6.30 5.49
CA VAL A 466 2.00 -5.22 5.08
C VAL A 466 2.81 -4.10 4.42
N VAL A 467 2.39 -3.68 3.23
CA VAL A 467 2.88 -2.46 2.57
C VAL A 467 1.83 -1.38 2.78
N VAL A 468 2.22 -0.21 3.26
CA VAL A 468 1.36 0.96 3.36
C VAL A 468 1.96 2.10 2.55
N ASP A 469 1.24 2.56 1.55
CA ASP A 469 1.65 3.68 0.71
C ASP A 469 0.98 4.98 1.14
N GLU A 470 1.62 6.10 0.84
CA GLU A 470 1.21 7.45 1.25
C GLU A 470 0.93 7.55 2.77
N ALA A 471 1.78 6.88 3.56
CA ALA A 471 1.58 6.70 5.00
C ALA A 471 1.52 8.02 5.79
N GLN A 472 2.11 9.11 5.27
CA GLN A 472 2.10 10.44 5.90
C GLN A 472 0.71 11.06 6.04
N ASP A 473 -0.28 10.60 5.25
CA ASP A 473 -1.66 11.09 5.35
C ASP A 473 -2.52 10.35 6.39
N ASN A 474 -1.98 9.30 6.99
CA ASN A 474 -2.72 8.54 7.97
C ASN A 474 -2.61 9.15 9.37
N SER A 475 -3.73 9.20 10.08
CA SER A 475 -3.75 9.59 11.49
C SER A 475 -3.08 8.53 12.38
N PRO A 476 -2.68 8.87 13.62
CA PRO A 476 -2.21 7.90 14.62
C PRO A 476 -3.11 6.68 14.75
N MET A 477 -4.43 6.86 14.85
CA MET A 477 -5.38 5.76 14.94
C MET A 477 -5.47 4.92 13.66
N MET A 478 -5.32 5.52 12.48
CA MET A 478 -5.26 4.81 11.20
C MET A 478 -3.98 3.96 11.09
N LEU A 479 -2.84 4.50 11.49
CA LEU A 479 -1.57 3.76 11.53
C LEU A 479 -1.64 2.58 12.51
N ARG A 480 -2.28 2.76 13.68
CA ARG A 480 -2.55 1.66 14.61
C ARG A 480 -3.40 0.55 13.97
N ALA A 481 -4.43 0.93 13.20
CA ALA A 481 -5.26 -0.04 12.48
C ALA A 481 -4.45 -0.88 11.48
N VAL A 482 -3.53 -0.26 10.73
CA VAL A 482 -2.61 -0.98 9.83
C VAL A 482 -1.62 -1.84 10.62
N GLY A 483 -0.99 -1.28 11.66
CA GLY A 483 0.03 -1.96 12.46
C GLY A 483 -0.48 -3.24 13.13
N ARG A 484 -1.74 -3.26 13.58
CA ARG A 484 -2.38 -4.47 14.15
C ARG A 484 -2.41 -5.64 13.19
N ARG A 485 -2.59 -5.38 11.87
CA ARG A 485 -2.57 -6.41 10.82
C ARG A 485 -1.20 -7.04 10.61
N ALA A 486 -0.13 -6.38 11.06
CA ALA A 486 1.25 -6.89 11.02
C ALA A 486 1.89 -7.00 12.41
N SER A 487 1.10 -7.31 13.45
CA SER A 487 1.56 -7.31 14.85
C SER A 487 2.76 -8.25 15.09
N THR A 488 2.85 -9.38 14.38
CA THR A 488 3.98 -10.31 14.39
C THR A 488 4.73 -10.37 13.05
N GLY A 489 4.21 -9.73 12.00
CA GLY A 489 4.84 -9.59 10.69
C GLY A 489 5.64 -8.30 10.56
N SER A 490 6.19 -8.05 9.39
CA SER A 490 6.91 -6.81 9.07
C SER A 490 6.04 -5.83 8.28
N VAL A 491 6.49 -4.57 8.23
CA VAL A 491 5.81 -3.51 7.49
C VAL A 491 6.80 -2.81 6.55
N THR A 492 6.36 -2.50 5.34
CA THR A 492 7.01 -1.53 4.45
C THR A 492 6.16 -0.27 4.41
N VAL A 493 6.69 0.81 4.94
CA VAL A 493 6.05 2.14 4.99
C VAL A 493 6.62 2.98 3.88
N LEU A 494 5.76 3.52 3.03
CA LEU A 494 6.16 4.39 1.91
C LEU A 494 5.50 5.75 2.10
N GLY A 495 6.25 6.82 1.88
CA GLY A 495 5.66 8.13 1.96
C GLY A 495 6.64 9.28 1.74
N ASP A 496 6.09 10.49 1.81
CA ASP A 496 6.82 11.74 1.72
C ASP A 496 6.18 12.77 2.66
N LEU A 497 6.91 13.17 3.70
CA LEU A 497 6.42 14.15 4.67
C LEU A 497 6.06 15.51 4.03
N ALA A 498 6.73 15.89 2.93
CA ALA A 498 6.40 17.10 2.17
C ALA A 498 5.03 17.02 1.47
N GLN A 499 4.51 15.82 1.25
CA GLN A 499 3.23 15.55 0.60
C GLN A 499 2.09 15.23 1.59
N ALA A 500 2.24 15.53 2.88
CA ALA A 500 1.18 15.33 3.88
C ALA A 500 0.06 16.37 3.66
N THR A 501 -1.07 15.91 3.10
CA THR A 501 -2.19 16.78 2.70
C THR A 501 -3.43 16.64 3.59
N THR A 502 -3.33 15.91 4.69
CA THR A 502 -4.42 15.77 5.68
C THR A 502 -4.10 16.54 6.96
N PRO A 503 -5.12 17.13 7.63
CA PRO A 503 -4.92 17.87 8.88
C PRO A 503 -4.32 17.01 10.01
N TRP A 504 -4.61 15.73 10.00
CA TRP A 504 -4.15 14.73 10.98
C TRP A 504 -2.87 14.00 10.56
N GLY A 505 -2.29 14.36 9.40
CA GLY A 505 -1.11 13.68 8.84
C GLY A 505 0.09 13.70 9.79
N VAL A 506 0.91 12.67 9.72
CA VAL A 506 2.11 12.57 10.56
C VAL A 506 3.16 13.60 10.17
N ARG A 507 3.88 14.10 11.17
CA ARG A 507 4.94 15.09 11.00
C ARG A 507 6.35 14.50 11.14
N SER A 508 6.46 13.26 11.61
CA SER A 508 7.73 12.53 11.70
C SER A 508 7.53 11.04 11.51
N TRP A 509 8.51 10.40 10.87
CA TRP A 509 8.50 8.94 10.70
C TRP A 509 8.65 8.20 12.03
N ALA A 510 9.38 8.74 12.99
CA ALA A 510 9.52 8.12 14.31
C ALA A 510 8.15 7.96 15.00
N ALA A 511 7.31 9.00 14.96
CA ALA A 511 5.94 8.95 15.51
C ALA A 511 5.07 7.95 14.70
N ALA A 512 5.11 8.01 13.37
CA ALA A 512 4.35 7.09 12.52
C ALA A 512 4.69 5.62 12.80
N LEU A 513 5.98 5.30 12.90
CA LEU A 513 6.47 3.96 13.18
C LEU A 513 6.10 3.47 14.58
N ALA A 514 6.09 4.36 15.57
CA ALA A 514 5.61 4.04 16.91
C ALA A 514 4.11 3.67 16.89
N HIS A 515 3.27 4.42 16.16
CA HIS A 515 1.84 4.11 16.01
C HIS A 515 1.59 2.82 15.22
N LEU A 516 2.46 2.48 14.25
CA LEU A 516 2.45 1.18 13.57
C LEU A 516 2.94 0.01 14.46
N GLY A 517 3.48 0.30 15.67
CA GLY A 517 4.08 -0.69 16.54
C GLY A 517 5.42 -1.24 15.99
N LYS A 518 6.14 -0.43 15.22
CA LYS A 518 7.43 -0.75 14.58
C LYS A 518 8.49 0.35 14.82
N PRO A 519 8.71 0.78 16.08
CA PRO A 519 9.63 1.89 16.36
C PRO A 519 11.09 1.59 15.98
N GLU A 520 11.43 0.31 15.79
CA GLU A 520 12.75 -0.16 15.36
C GLU A 520 12.97 -0.13 13.85
N ALA A 521 11.94 0.21 13.06
CA ALA A 521 12.06 0.23 11.60
C ALA A 521 13.08 1.26 11.13
N VAL A 522 13.87 0.86 10.12
CA VAL A 522 14.87 1.74 9.52
C VAL A 522 14.20 2.68 8.55
N VAL A 523 14.58 3.97 8.60
CA VAL A 523 14.14 4.97 7.63
C VAL A 523 15.21 5.12 6.56
N ASP A 524 14.89 4.68 5.36
CA ASP A 524 15.73 4.84 4.17
C ASP A 524 15.25 6.05 3.38
N GLN A 525 16.17 6.91 2.91
CA GLN A 525 15.83 8.10 2.14
C GLN A 525 16.18 7.89 0.66
N LEU A 526 15.19 8.15 -0.21
CA LEU A 526 15.37 8.22 -1.66
C LEU A 526 15.30 9.69 -2.10
N THR A 527 16.44 10.27 -2.43
CA THR A 527 16.57 11.68 -2.84
C THR A 527 16.69 11.87 -4.35
N ARG A 528 17.06 10.82 -5.09
CA ARG A 528 17.24 10.85 -6.54
C ARG A 528 15.93 10.57 -7.25
N GLY A 529 15.40 11.57 -7.95
CA GLY A 529 14.19 11.46 -8.76
C GLY A 529 14.50 11.02 -10.20
N PHE A 530 13.85 9.99 -10.66
CA PHE A 530 14.02 9.43 -12.01
C PHE A 530 12.90 9.83 -12.97
N ARG A 531 11.81 10.43 -12.46
CA ARG A 531 10.60 10.66 -13.24
C ARG A 531 10.29 12.13 -13.45
N VAL A 532 10.34 12.94 -12.40
CA VAL A 532 10.00 14.36 -12.49
C VAL A 532 11.14 15.11 -13.18
N PRO A 533 10.87 15.90 -14.24
CA PRO A 533 11.90 16.68 -14.94
C PRO A 533 12.55 17.73 -14.04
N GLY A 534 13.81 18.10 -14.37
CA GLY A 534 14.59 19.04 -13.58
C GLY A 534 13.90 20.40 -13.39
N GLU A 535 13.35 20.99 -14.45
CA GLU A 535 12.68 22.30 -14.38
C GLU A 535 11.41 22.27 -13.52
N VAL A 536 10.65 21.16 -13.60
CA VAL A 536 9.43 21.00 -12.80
C VAL A 536 9.77 20.83 -11.32
N ILE A 537 10.76 19.97 -11.00
CA ILE A 537 11.14 19.74 -9.60
C ILE A 537 11.79 20.98 -8.97
N GLU A 538 12.62 21.73 -9.71
CA GLU A 538 13.22 22.99 -9.25
C GLU A 538 12.12 24.04 -8.95
N PHE A 539 11.08 24.11 -9.78
CA PHE A 539 9.93 24.99 -9.56
C PHE A 539 9.12 24.58 -8.33
N ALA A 540 8.76 23.31 -8.21
CA ALA A 540 8.01 22.78 -7.07
C ALA A 540 8.80 22.87 -5.76
N ALA A 541 10.13 22.66 -5.79
CA ALA A 541 10.99 22.69 -4.62
C ALA A 541 11.05 24.07 -3.94
N ARG A 542 10.61 25.16 -4.59
CA ARG A 542 10.45 26.48 -3.97
C ARG A 542 9.48 26.48 -2.79
N LEU A 543 8.55 25.52 -2.75
CA LEU A 543 7.60 25.33 -1.66
C LEU A 543 8.23 24.64 -0.43
N LEU A 544 9.30 23.84 -0.61
CA LEU A 544 9.87 22.99 0.47
C LEU A 544 10.27 23.75 1.72
N PRO A 545 10.89 24.95 1.66
CA PRO A 545 11.25 25.70 2.88
C PRO A 545 10.06 26.01 3.79
N LEU A 546 8.84 26.08 3.24
CA LEU A 546 7.61 26.33 3.98
C LEU A 546 6.90 25.05 4.41
N ILE A 547 6.88 24.03 3.52
CA ILE A 547 6.07 22.82 3.74
C ILE A 547 6.83 21.69 4.45
N ALA A 548 8.16 21.66 4.34
CA ALA A 548 9.03 20.63 4.91
C ALA A 548 10.49 21.12 5.03
N PRO A 549 10.78 22.06 5.94
CA PRO A 549 12.09 22.73 6.03
C PRO A 549 13.25 21.79 6.37
N ASP A 550 12.95 20.62 6.96
CA ASP A 550 13.97 19.63 7.36
C ASP A 550 14.32 18.64 6.23
N LEU A 551 13.64 18.71 5.07
CA LEU A 551 13.91 17.81 3.96
C LEU A 551 14.83 18.48 2.93
N GLU A 552 15.81 17.71 2.45
CA GLU A 552 16.65 18.13 1.33
C GLU A 552 15.83 18.19 0.03
N PRO A 553 16.06 19.20 -0.83
CA PRO A 553 15.42 19.25 -2.14
C PRO A 553 15.79 18.01 -2.98
N PRO A 554 14.81 17.40 -3.66
CA PRO A 554 15.09 16.27 -4.54
C PRO A 554 15.90 16.70 -5.76
N VAL A 555 16.75 15.78 -6.24
CA VAL A 555 17.57 15.99 -7.43
C VAL A 555 17.04 15.12 -8.56
N SER A 556 16.66 15.72 -9.68
CA SER A 556 16.33 14.95 -10.88
C SER A 556 17.62 14.44 -11.53
N VAL A 557 17.65 13.14 -11.85
CA VAL A 557 18.76 12.51 -12.59
C VAL A 557 18.51 12.46 -14.09
N ARG A 558 17.36 12.98 -14.56
CA ARG A 558 17.04 13.03 -15.99
C ARG A 558 17.92 14.06 -16.71
N ARG A 559 18.37 13.72 -17.91
CA ARG A 559 19.11 14.65 -18.79
C ARG A 559 18.18 15.62 -19.51
N THR A 560 17.01 15.13 -19.91
CA THR A 560 15.95 16.01 -20.40
C THR A 560 15.45 16.84 -19.24
N ARG A 561 15.68 18.16 -19.31
CA ARG A 561 15.22 19.09 -18.26
C ARG A 561 13.70 19.13 -18.15
N GLY A 562 12.98 18.62 -19.18
CA GLY A 562 11.55 18.72 -19.35
C GLY A 562 11.14 20.09 -19.86
N GLU A 563 9.86 20.34 -19.82
CA GLU A 563 9.27 21.62 -20.24
C GLU A 563 8.35 22.15 -19.13
N LEU A 564 8.59 23.36 -18.68
CA LEU A 564 7.74 24.07 -17.73
C LEU A 564 7.23 25.34 -18.40
N VAL A 565 5.92 25.43 -18.59
CA VAL A 565 5.24 26.61 -19.13
C VAL A 565 4.29 27.15 -18.06
N VAL A 566 4.45 28.41 -17.68
CA VAL A 566 3.56 29.06 -16.72
C VAL A 566 2.96 30.30 -17.40
N THR A 567 1.64 30.29 -17.59
CA THR A 567 0.96 31.32 -18.39
C THR A 567 -0.22 31.90 -17.62
N ARG A 568 -0.21 33.24 -17.51
CA ARG A 568 -1.37 33.98 -17.01
C ARG A 568 -2.38 34.19 -18.13
N VAL A 569 -3.63 33.77 -17.90
CA VAL A 569 -4.70 33.83 -18.88
C VAL A 569 -5.91 34.59 -18.35
N PRO A 570 -6.69 35.25 -19.23
CA PRO A 570 -7.86 36.02 -18.82
C PRO A 570 -9.05 35.09 -18.44
N ALA A 571 -9.11 33.88 -19.00
CA ALA A 571 -10.16 32.88 -18.74
C ALA A 571 -9.58 31.48 -18.85
N LEU A 572 -9.71 30.67 -17.79
CA LEU A 572 -9.06 29.35 -17.65
C LEU A 572 -9.57 28.32 -18.65
N VAL A 573 -10.88 28.11 -18.70
CA VAL A 573 -11.49 27.03 -19.51
C VAL A 573 -11.26 27.23 -21.03
N PRO A 574 -11.44 28.42 -21.61
CA PRO A 574 -11.11 28.65 -23.02
C PRO A 574 -9.60 28.50 -23.31
N ALA A 575 -8.74 28.93 -22.39
CA ALA A 575 -7.29 28.76 -22.56
C ALA A 575 -6.88 27.28 -22.47
N LEU A 576 -7.50 26.51 -21.59
CA LEU A 576 -7.28 25.05 -21.50
C LEU A 576 -7.58 24.36 -22.82
N VAL A 577 -8.72 24.62 -23.45
CA VAL A 577 -9.11 24.00 -24.72
C VAL A 577 -8.04 24.27 -25.80
N GLY A 578 -7.54 25.52 -25.88
CA GLY A 578 -6.47 25.88 -26.83
C GLY A 578 -5.13 25.16 -26.57
N VAL A 579 -4.76 24.99 -25.29
CA VAL A 579 -3.53 24.26 -24.90
C VAL A 579 -3.65 22.76 -25.10
N LEU A 580 -4.84 22.19 -24.90
CA LEU A 580 -5.05 20.75 -25.06
C LEU A 580 -4.79 20.24 -26.47
N ASP A 581 -5.09 21.01 -27.50
CA ASP A 581 -4.79 20.65 -28.89
C ASP A 581 -3.29 20.40 -29.10
N GLU A 582 -2.45 21.26 -28.53
CA GLU A 582 -0.98 21.14 -28.61
C GLU A 582 -0.48 19.97 -27.75
N VAL A 583 -1.00 19.79 -26.54
CA VAL A 583 -0.57 18.73 -25.62
C VAL A 583 -1.01 17.36 -26.13
N LEU A 584 -2.22 17.24 -26.66
CA LEU A 584 -2.72 16.01 -27.26
C LEU A 584 -2.04 15.63 -28.60
N ALA A 585 -1.38 16.57 -29.26
CA ALA A 585 -0.53 16.24 -30.42
C ALA A 585 0.76 15.49 -30.05
N ARG A 586 1.20 15.57 -28.79
CA ARG A 586 2.40 14.90 -28.26
C ARG A 586 2.07 13.45 -27.91
N VAL A 587 3.09 12.57 -27.83
CA VAL A 587 2.92 11.17 -27.40
C VAL A 587 2.90 11.08 -25.89
N GLY A 588 1.98 10.29 -25.31
CA GLY A 588 1.91 10.03 -23.86
C GLY A 588 0.54 10.32 -23.26
N SER A 589 0.40 10.07 -21.97
CA SER A 589 -0.78 10.35 -21.17
C SER A 589 -0.88 11.83 -20.80
N VAL A 590 -2.10 12.35 -20.72
CA VAL A 590 -2.39 13.75 -20.40
C VAL A 590 -3.28 13.84 -19.17
N GLY A 591 -2.81 14.49 -18.10
CA GLY A 591 -3.58 14.78 -16.89
C GLY A 591 -3.93 16.26 -16.81
N VAL A 592 -5.22 16.59 -16.78
CA VAL A 592 -5.71 17.95 -16.50
C VAL A 592 -6.06 18.01 -15.01
N ILE A 593 -5.16 18.57 -14.20
CA ILE A 593 -5.36 18.68 -12.75
C ILE A 593 -6.05 20.02 -12.45
N VAL A 594 -7.20 19.94 -11.78
CA VAL A 594 -8.07 21.10 -11.54
C VAL A 594 -8.49 21.18 -10.07
N PRO A 595 -8.75 22.39 -9.53
CA PRO A 595 -9.51 22.52 -8.30
C PRO A 595 -10.82 21.73 -8.38
N ASP A 596 -11.20 21.04 -7.32
CA ASP A 596 -12.37 20.13 -7.31
C ASP A 596 -13.66 20.85 -7.76
N ALA A 597 -13.81 22.16 -7.45
CA ALA A 597 -14.92 22.99 -7.88
C ALA A 597 -14.96 23.26 -9.41
N LEU A 598 -13.82 23.12 -10.10
CA LEU A 598 -13.73 23.36 -11.54
C LEU A 598 -13.89 22.09 -12.40
N VAL A 599 -14.01 20.91 -11.79
CA VAL A 599 -14.17 19.64 -12.51
C VAL A 599 -15.38 19.69 -13.46
N GLY A 600 -16.56 20.05 -12.96
CA GLY A 600 -17.77 20.17 -13.79
C GLY A 600 -17.62 21.12 -14.97
N PRO A 601 -17.27 22.40 -14.74
CA PRO A 601 -17.04 23.38 -15.81
C PRO A 601 -16.00 22.94 -16.85
N VAL A 602 -14.94 22.23 -16.43
CA VAL A 602 -13.93 21.73 -17.36
C VAL A 602 -14.49 20.58 -18.20
N VAL A 603 -15.12 19.58 -17.56
CA VAL A 603 -15.73 18.43 -18.25
C VAL A 603 -16.77 18.88 -19.28
N ASP A 604 -17.64 19.83 -18.91
CA ASP A 604 -18.68 20.37 -19.80
C ASP A 604 -18.12 21.09 -21.05
N ALA A 605 -16.86 21.59 -20.96
CA ALA A 605 -16.22 22.30 -22.05
C ALA A 605 -15.35 21.39 -22.95
N LEU A 606 -15.08 20.15 -22.55
CA LEU A 606 -14.24 19.23 -23.30
C LEU A 606 -15.05 18.47 -24.36
N GLU A 607 -14.70 18.65 -25.63
CA GLU A 607 -15.29 17.91 -26.76
C GLU A 607 -14.51 16.64 -27.12
N VAL A 608 -13.32 16.44 -26.54
CA VAL A 608 -12.45 15.28 -26.80
C VAL A 608 -12.76 14.13 -25.82
N PRO A 609 -12.57 12.85 -26.22
CA PRO A 609 -12.74 11.73 -25.31
C PRO A 609 -11.82 11.85 -24.09
N HIS A 610 -12.39 11.77 -22.91
CA HIS A 610 -11.70 11.90 -21.64
C HIS A 610 -12.32 11.01 -20.57
N ALA A 611 -11.56 10.72 -19.52
CA ALA A 611 -12.07 10.12 -18.28
C ALA A 611 -11.99 11.13 -17.13
N VAL A 612 -12.81 10.93 -16.10
CA VAL A 612 -12.78 11.74 -14.86
C VAL A 612 -12.38 10.83 -13.72
N VAL A 613 -11.23 11.10 -13.13
CA VAL A 613 -10.72 10.29 -12.00
C VAL A 613 -11.65 10.41 -10.80
N GLY A 614 -12.03 9.28 -10.21
CA GLY A 614 -12.93 9.22 -9.05
C GLY A 614 -14.42 9.23 -9.40
N SER A 615 -14.79 9.19 -10.68
CA SER A 615 -16.21 9.18 -11.09
C SER A 615 -16.93 7.85 -10.79
N SER A 616 -16.20 6.76 -10.54
CA SER A 616 -16.74 5.43 -10.28
C SER A 616 -16.48 5.00 -8.82
N PRO A 617 -17.53 4.71 -8.02
CA PRO A 617 -17.37 4.34 -6.61
C PRO A 617 -16.81 2.91 -6.40
N ASP A 618 -16.90 2.02 -7.39
CA ASP A 618 -16.54 0.61 -7.28
C ASP A 618 -15.32 0.26 -8.15
N VAL A 619 -14.38 -0.51 -7.57
CA VAL A 619 -13.17 -1.00 -8.25
C VAL A 619 -13.50 -1.84 -9.50
N GLU A 620 -14.64 -2.57 -9.49
CA GLU A 620 -15.06 -3.46 -10.59
C GLU A 620 -15.77 -2.75 -11.75
N SER A 621 -16.36 -1.57 -11.52
CA SER A 621 -17.14 -0.85 -12.55
C SER A 621 -16.32 0.15 -13.37
N ALA A 622 -15.07 0.37 -13.04
CA ALA A 622 -14.24 1.46 -13.56
C ALA A 622 -13.31 1.04 -14.70
N THR A 623 -13.84 0.34 -15.71
CA THR A 623 -13.08 -0.06 -16.90
C THR A 623 -12.65 1.11 -17.79
N VAL A 624 -12.92 2.36 -17.42
CA VAL A 624 -12.70 3.55 -18.27
C VAL A 624 -11.61 4.48 -17.73
N GLU A 625 -11.30 4.45 -16.40
CA GLU A 625 -10.20 5.27 -15.86
C GLU A 625 -8.84 4.75 -16.36
N PHE A 626 -7.96 5.65 -16.80
CA PHE A 626 -6.62 5.37 -17.36
C PHE A 626 -6.59 4.60 -18.69
N ASP A 627 -7.73 4.18 -19.26
CA ASP A 627 -7.82 3.65 -20.62
C ASP A 627 -7.89 4.79 -21.66
N SER A 628 -8.28 5.97 -21.23
CA SER A 628 -8.31 7.19 -22.02
C SER A 628 -6.91 7.86 -22.03
N ARG A 629 -6.62 8.57 -23.08
CA ARG A 629 -5.38 9.32 -23.21
C ARG A 629 -5.40 10.61 -22.39
N LEU A 630 -6.59 11.14 -22.13
CA LEU A 630 -6.86 12.37 -21.38
C LEU A 630 -7.68 12.03 -20.14
N ASP A 631 -7.14 12.38 -18.97
CA ASP A 631 -7.82 12.26 -17.69
C ASP A 631 -8.01 13.64 -17.05
N VAL A 632 -9.24 13.96 -16.62
CA VAL A 632 -9.52 15.10 -15.76
C VAL A 632 -9.41 14.65 -14.31
N VAL A 633 -8.51 15.29 -13.57
CA VAL A 633 -8.10 14.87 -12.23
C VAL A 633 -8.47 15.95 -11.21
N PRO A 634 -9.42 15.68 -10.31
CA PRO A 634 -9.61 16.54 -9.14
C PRO A 634 -8.31 16.63 -8.33
N ALA A 635 -7.92 17.81 -7.88
CA ALA A 635 -6.68 18.01 -7.14
C ALA A 635 -6.60 17.16 -5.86
N SER A 636 -7.74 16.88 -5.23
CA SER A 636 -7.86 15.98 -4.07
C SER A 636 -7.46 14.53 -4.37
N LEU A 637 -7.56 14.09 -5.64
CA LEU A 637 -7.27 12.74 -6.10
C LEU A 637 -5.95 12.61 -6.89
N ALA A 638 -5.23 13.70 -7.10
CA ALA A 638 -3.98 13.72 -7.89
C ALA A 638 -2.82 12.91 -7.26
N LYS A 639 -2.94 12.58 -5.97
CA LYS A 639 -1.88 11.91 -5.21
C LYS A 639 -1.67 10.47 -5.67
N GLY A 640 -0.40 10.10 -5.88
CA GLY A 640 -0.01 8.77 -6.36
C GLY A 640 -0.14 8.57 -7.87
N LEU A 641 -0.78 9.50 -8.59
CA LEU A 641 -0.90 9.44 -10.06
C LEU A 641 0.29 10.11 -10.74
N GLU A 642 0.57 9.73 -11.97
CA GLU A 642 1.63 10.30 -12.81
C GLU A 642 1.15 10.35 -14.27
N PHE A 643 1.45 11.46 -14.96
CA PHE A 643 1.10 11.65 -16.38
C PHE A 643 2.32 12.19 -17.14
N ASP A 644 2.46 11.81 -18.41
CA ASP A 644 3.54 12.33 -19.25
C ASP A 644 3.43 13.85 -19.38
N HIS A 645 2.23 14.36 -19.59
CA HIS A 645 1.92 15.77 -19.71
C HIS A 645 0.87 16.19 -18.70
N VAL A 646 1.15 17.23 -17.93
CA VAL A 646 0.20 17.79 -16.98
C VAL A 646 -0.18 19.21 -17.36
N VAL A 647 -1.48 19.48 -17.38
CA VAL A 647 -2.01 20.86 -17.42
C VAL A 647 -2.65 21.13 -16.05
N LEU A 648 -2.05 22.05 -15.30
CA LEU A 648 -2.50 22.44 -13.96
C LEU A 648 -3.26 23.76 -14.03
N LEU A 649 -4.49 23.78 -13.54
CA LEU A 649 -5.32 24.98 -13.52
C LEU A 649 -5.32 25.63 -12.14
N GLU A 650 -5.21 26.96 -12.13
CA GLU A 650 -5.42 27.88 -11.01
C GLU A 650 -4.78 27.44 -9.67
N PRO A 651 -3.46 27.53 -9.54
CA PRO A 651 -2.76 27.20 -8.30
C PRO A 651 -3.28 27.92 -7.05
N ALA A 652 -3.78 29.15 -7.20
CA ALA A 652 -4.31 29.92 -6.08
C ALA A 652 -5.56 29.28 -5.48
N ASP A 653 -6.49 28.81 -6.33
CA ASP A 653 -7.71 28.13 -5.88
C ASP A 653 -7.41 26.77 -5.25
N LEU A 654 -6.36 26.07 -5.72
CA LEU A 654 -5.91 24.81 -5.09
C LEU A 654 -5.46 25.05 -3.65
N VAL A 655 -4.72 26.12 -3.41
CA VAL A 655 -4.28 26.49 -2.05
C VAL A 655 -5.45 26.94 -1.19
N ALA A 656 -6.33 27.77 -1.73
CA ALA A 656 -7.48 28.32 -1.02
C ALA A 656 -8.58 27.28 -0.69
N ALA A 657 -8.63 26.17 -1.40
CA ALA A 657 -9.61 25.11 -1.16
C ALA A 657 -9.33 24.27 0.10
N GLU A 658 -8.09 24.33 0.62
CA GLU A 658 -7.69 23.55 1.79
C GLU A 658 -7.95 24.32 3.11
N PRO A 659 -8.06 23.63 4.26
CA PRO A 659 -8.38 24.25 5.55
C PRO A 659 -7.36 25.30 6.03
N ASP A 660 -6.12 25.17 5.63
CA ASP A 660 -5.02 26.07 5.96
C ASP A 660 -4.02 26.19 4.80
N GLU A 661 -3.26 27.28 4.79
CA GLU A 661 -2.30 27.59 3.72
C GLU A 661 -1.21 26.51 3.59
N LEU A 662 -0.73 25.96 4.70
CA LEU A 662 0.32 24.93 4.70
C LEU A 662 -0.16 23.66 3.99
N THR A 663 -1.37 23.21 4.30
CA THR A 663 -2.01 22.07 3.63
C THR A 663 -2.24 22.37 2.15
N GLY A 664 -2.67 23.58 1.83
CA GLY A 664 -2.84 24.05 0.46
C GLY A 664 -1.54 24.06 -0.34
N LEU A 665 -0.45 24.56 0.22
CA LEU A 665 0.88 24.54 -0.43
C LEU A 665 1.39 23.10 -0.62
N ARG A 666 1.14 22.19 0.32
CA ARG A 666 1.45 20.77 0.16
C ARG A 666 0.63 20.11 -0.95
N ARG A 667 -0.66 20.43 -1.06
CA ARG A 667 -1.51 19.98 -2.17
C ARG A 667 -0.97 20.48 -3.50
N LEU A 668 -0.60 21.74 -3.57
CA LEU A 668 0.02 22.33 -4.76
C LEU A 668 1.33 21.62 -5.12
N TYR A 669 2.20 21.34 -4.14
CA TYR A 669 3.44 20.59 -4.35
C TYR A 669 3.16 19.19 -4.93
N VAL A 670 2.13 18.51 -4.44
CA VAL A 670 1.68 17.22 -5.01
C VAL A 670 1.29 17.40 -6.47
N CYS A 671 0.43 18.36 -6.80
CA CYS A 671 -0.09 18.55 -8.16
C CYS A 671 1.02 18.94 -9.15
N LEU A 672 1.94 19.84 -8.77
CA LEU A 672 3.08 20.24 -9.59
C LEU A 672 4.00 19.05 -9.95
N THR A 673 4.17 18.11 -9.04
CA THR A 673 5.09 16.98 -9.19
C THR A 673 4.48 15.73 -9.86
N ARG A 674 3.30 15.86 -10.48
CA ARG A 674 2.66 14.76 -11.22
C ARG A 674 3.15 14.60 -12.65
N ALA A 675 3.84 15.63 -13.19
CA ALA A 675 4.33 15.65 -14.55
C ALA A 675 5.63 14.83 -14.70
N VAL A 676 5.63 13.96 -15.72
CA VAL A 676 6.81 13.14 -16.09
C VAL A 676 7.61 13.78 -17.25
N THR A 677 6.97 14.51 -18.14
CA THR A 677 7.63 15.10 -19.31
C THR A 677 7.44 16.62 -19.40
N SER A 678 6.20 17.11 -19.27
CA SER A 678 5.93 18.54 -19.32
C SER A 678 4.85 18.95 -18.33
N LEU A 679 5.01 20.17 -17.79
CA LEU A 679 4.03 20.82 -16.94
C LEU A 679 3.63 22.17 -17.55
N THR A 680 2.35 22.33 -17.80
CA THR A 680 1.76 23.62 -18.20
C THR A 680 0.87 24.11 -17.06
N VAL A 681 1.17 25.28 -16.51
CA VAL A 681 0.38 25.93 -15.46
C VAL A 681 -0.41 27.09 -16.05
N LEU A 682 -1.74 27.02 -15.98
CA LEU A 682 -2.64 28.11 -16.40
C LEU A 682 -3.26 28.77 -15.16
N HIS A 683 -3.11 30.08 -15.04
CA HIS A 683 -3.65 30.82 -13.91
C HIS A 683 -4.26 32.17 -14.34
N ALA A 684 -5.36 32.55 -13.74
CA ALA A 684 -6.00 33.86 -13.89
C ALA A 684 -5.64 34.79 -12.73
N GLN A 685 -5.60 34.26 -11.52
CA GLN A 685 -5.20 34.92 -10.30
C GLN A 685 -3.65 34.98 -10.18
N PRO A 686 -3.08 35.83 -9.30
CA PRO A 686 -1.67 35.74 -8.98
C PRO A 686 -1.28 34.37 -8.45
N LEU A 687 -0.11 33.88 -8.82
CA LEU A 687 0.44 32.68 -8.22
C LEU A 687 0.66 32.85 -6.71
N PRO A 688 0.60 31.76 -5.90
CA PRO A 688 1.02 31.81 -4.50
C PRO A 688 2.45 32.39 -4.37
N ASP A 689 2.64 33.34 -3.42
CA ASP A 689 3.92 34.05 -3.22
C ASP A 689 5.10 33.08 -3.00
N ALA A 690 4.86 31.94 -2.42
CA ALA A 690 5.83 30.88 -2.19
C ALA A 690 6.50 30.34 -3.47
N LEU A 691 5.85 30.41 -4.63
CA LEU A 691 6.44 30.04 -5.93
C LEU A 691 7.37 31.11 -6.49
N GLY A 692 7.31 32.32 -5.97
CA GLY A 692 8.15 33.46 -6.42
C GLY A 692 7.91 33.86 -7.88
N PRO A 693 8.70 34.80 -8.39
CA PRO A 693 8.59 35.25 -9.78
C PRO A 693 8.97 34.10 -10.74
N VAL A 694 8.13 33.88 -11.74
CA VAL A 694 8.43 32.96 -12.83
C VAL A 694 9.30 33.66 -13.85
N PRO A 695 10.40 33.07 -14.38
CA PRO A 695 11.13 33.61 -15.50
C PRO A 695 10.17 33.87 -16.67
N ALA A 696 10.22 35.04 -17.27
CA ALA A 696 9.47 35.30 -18.51
C ALA A 696 9.95 34.30 -19.57
N ALA A 697 9.00 33.58 -20.21
CA ALA A 697 9.25 32.62 -21.28
C ALA A 697 9.91 33.28 -22.49
#